data_e3bd928188ebb8d75382a8c002deb2c6
#
_entry.id   e3bd928188ebb8d75382a8c002deb2c6
#
_cell.length_a   1.000
_cell.length_b   1.000
_cell.length_c   1.000
_cell.angle_alpha   90.00
_cell.angle_beta   90.00
_cell.angle_gamma   90.00
#
_symmetry.space_group_name_H-M   'P 1'
#
loop_
_entity.id
_entity.type
_entity.pdbx_description
1 polymer ?
#
loop_
_entity_poly.entity_id
_entity_poly.type
_entity_poly.pdbx_seq_one_letter_code
_entity_poly.pdbx_strand_id
1 'polypeptide(L)'
;MKQFKPNLIKAALISGGMAFGSAPAFAQDANTDAVDEANLEVIQVSGIRGSLQRAQAIKMDNTSIVEALSAEDIGKLPDTSIAESIARLPGVTGERRNGRTSGISVRGFNENYVGTSLNGRELLGMGDNRGVEFDLYPTEIISNILVYKTPEAGMTTQNIGGSIDLQTVKPLTAESTFTVNGTFEKNAEDSPNPDFDNDGHRISVNFVDQFADDTIGLALTVASMESPRQEQHFRGWGYATVNTTPENTFDDNGNPLWNPRRYDGQDTVDVPDGTVVLGGHDSFQRSAMLERDSIAAVVQWAPTDKLNIQLDALYIDFVEDDVRRGLEEGGAEWGTSAYTITGVENGLVTSGYTDGFYSVVRNDARRQEADLTTVGINAEYQINDSWTLELDYSTGKVEKEIIDVESYSGVGRAGTEGRPITARSWEMTSSGVMFSDHPTIAPVDLTDPTLISLAGPQAWGARPLLESDAQDGFVNQPLFEEELDTLRFDVKGYVDWGVVTGLSAGVVYSDRSKSKDNNGAYLTAPSYPGNAPIPEVLGVTNLNFIGIDGVLAYDSLGLFESGYYIESDASRVQNDRLGDTYTVDEELLTLYTKLDLEMEVGDIWVRGNVGLQVVSADQQSTGFFATSNREGFTVANPVSGGADYTDVLPTLNLSAEVAEGQFVRLGLSKVISRPRMDDMRPNTQVTFSFNDNQITSTEIENGPWGGSAGNPELRPLEANQFDLAYENYFADTGYVAVSFFYKDIKNWHRSTSIVADFTEFYIPEVHQGSEGQTPVLFTGQVGSVLDGFEGFVRGYELQGSLPFDMIHDSLEGFGLFASATFMDGEVDAAPGQTETRIPGLSEESYSMTFFYENAGFEFRLAATKRDQYLTEERGVSLALVDATKQGGTLVDAQIGYDFSESGIEYLEGLRVTLQAQNLTDEDDIQASAADGRQITQFQTYGTNYLLGFNYKF
;
A
#
# COMPACT_ATOMS: atom_id res chain seq x y z
N MET A 1 8.72 20.61 23.34
CA MET A 1 9.28 19.53 24.19
C MET A 1 8.15 18.57 24.56
N LYS A 2 7.76 17.70 23.64
CA LYS A 2 7.01 16.51 24.02
C LYS A 2 8.00 15.61 24.76
N GLN A 3 7.70 15.25 25.99
CA GLN A 3 8.52 14.33 26.76
C GLN A 3 8.51 12.99 26.02
N PHE A 4 9.69 12.44 25.77
CA PHE A 4 9.91 11.04 25.45
C PHE A 4 9.00 10.20 26.34
N LYS A 5 7.92 9.64 25.79
CA LYS A 5 7.20 8.56 26.45
C LYS A 5 8.13 7.35 26.33
N PRO A 6 8.68 6.82 27.45
CA PRO A 6 9.41 5.56 27.35
C PRO A 6 8.44 4.53 26.79
N ASN A 7 8.81 3.90 25.69
CA ASN A 7 7.97 2.92 25.03
C ASN A 7 7.70 1.78 26.01
N LEU A 8 6.50 1.76 26.62
CA LEU A 8 6.12 0.83 27.70
C LEU A 8 6.19 -0.62 27.24
N ILE A 9 6.03 -0.85 25.93
CA ILE A 9 6.11 -2.18 25.31
C ILE A 9 7.56 -2.66 25.27
N LYS A 10 8.51 -1.81 24.82
CA LYS A 10 9.95 -2.14 24.87
C LYS A 10 10.42 -2.41 26.32
N ALA A 11 9.93 -1.62 27.29
CA ALA A 11 10.23 -1.83 28.71
C ALA A 11 9.60 -3.13 29.25
N ALA A 12 8.41 -3.51 28.80
CA ALA A 12 7.75 -4.75 29.18
C ALA A 12 8.45 -5.98 28.58
N LEU A 13 8.90 -5.93 27.34
CA LEU A 13 9.67 -7.00 26.70
C LEU A 13 11.02 -7.23 27.38
N ILE A 14 11.74 -6.16 27.75
CA ILE A 14 13.03 -6.27 28.45
C ILE A 14 12.83 -6.78 29.89
N SER A 15 11.77 -6.36 30.59
CA SER A 15 11.48 -6.83 31.95
C SER A 15 10.87 -8.22 32.00
N GLY A 16 10.08 -8.62 30.99
CA GLY A 16 9.55 -9.97 30.82
C GLY A 16 10.62 -11.01 30.63
N GLY A 17 11.59 -10.75 29.74
CA GLY A 17 12.74 -11.64 29.49
C GLY A 17 13.66 -11.88 30.68
N MET A 18 13.69 -10.96 31.67
CA MET A 18 14.49 -11.14 32.88
C MET A 18 13.72 -11.81 34.03
N ALA A 19 12.37 -11.86 34.00
CA ALA A 19 11.58 -12.36 35.14
C ALA A 19 11.29 -13.87 35.07
N PHE A 20 11.41 -14.51 33.90
CA PHE A 20 11.08 -15.93 33.71
C PHE A 20 12.24 -16.91 33.80
N GLY A 21 13.44 -16.47 34.17
CA GLY A 21 14.62 -17.32 34.38
C GLY A 21 14.56 -18.28 35.57
N SER A 22 13.45 -18.40 36.32
CA SER A 22 13.35 -19.29 37.48
C SER A 22 11.92 -19.70 37.83
N ALA A 23 11.17 -20.32 36.91
CA ALA A 23 9.98 -21.04 37.27
C ALA A 23 10.30 -22.53 37.44
N PRO A 24 10.03 -23.20 38.57
CA PRO A 24 10.19 -24.63 38.66
C PRO A 24 9.09 -25.35 37.90
N ALA A 25 9.49 -26.26 37.01
CA ALA A 25 8.59 -27.18 36.35
C ALA A 25 7.79 -27.98 37.37
N PHE A 26 6.48 -27.84 37.40
CA PHE A 26 5.59 -28.76 38.06
C PHE A 26 5.25 -29.90 37.10
N ALA A 27 6.01 -30.97 37.19
CA ALA A 27 5.60 -32.25 36.67
C ALA A 27 4.51 -32.83 37.56
N GLN A 28 3.30 -32.99 37.07
CA GLN A 28 2.23 -33.68 37.75
C GLN A 28 2.03 -35.05 37.09
N ASP A 29 2.50 -36.09 37.81
CA ASP A 29 2.20 -37.49 37.48
C ASP A 29 0.66 -37.72 37.65
N ALA A 30 -0.02 -37.99 36.58
CA ALA A 30 -1.36 -38.53 36.58
C ALA A 30 -1.38 -39.91 35.96
N ASN A 31 -1.31 -40.91 36.79
CA ASN A 31 -1.62 -42.30 36.50
C ASN A 31 -3.14 -42.49 36.60
N THR A 32 -3.80 -42.72 35.47
CA THR A 32 -5.14 -43.34 35.46
C THR A 32 -5.31 -44.26 34.29
N ASP A 33 -5.48 -45.51 34.61
CA ASP A 33 -5.82 -46.59 33.68
C ASP A 33 -7.12 -46.26 32.93
N ALA A 34 -7.07 -46.28 31.58
CA ALA A 34 -8.26 -46.44 30.87
C ALA A 34 -8.38 -47.02 29.55
N VAL A 35 -9.13 -47.55 29.07
CA VAL A 35 -9.89 -47.95 27.91
C VAL A 35 -9.23 -47.64 26.58
N ASP A 36 -8.87 -48.69 25.87
CA ASP A 36 -8.50 -48.72 24.44
C ASP A 36 -9.60 -48.09 23.56
N GLU A 37 -9.45 -46.86 23.22
CA GLU A 37 -9.97 -46.29 21.97
C GLU A 37 -8.78 -46.07 21.04
N ALA A 38 -8.94 -46.53 19.81
CA ALA A 38 -7.91 -46.62 18.78
C ALA A 38 -7.02 -45.37 18.78
N ASN A 39 -5.72 -45.55 19.04
CA ASN A 39 -4.64 -44.58 18.80
C ASN A 39 -4.63 -44.21 17.29
N LEU A 40 -5.41 -43.24 16.90
CA LEU A 40 -4.99 -42.40 15.81
C LEU A 40 -3.88 -41.51 16.39
N GLU A 41 -2.64 -41.89 16.17
CA GLU A 41 -1.52 -40.95 16.26
C GLU A 41 -1.85 -39.80 15.32
N VAL A 42 -2.32 -38.70 15.89
CA VAL A 42 -2.31 -37.42 15.20
C VAL A 42 -0.85 -37.02 15.12
N ILE A 43 -0.18 -37.42 14.04
CA ILE A 43 1.16 -36.95 13.72
C ILE A 43 1.01 -35.48 13.48
N GLN A 44 1.37 -34.68 14.49
CA GLN A 44 1.39 -33.23 14.37
C GLN A 44 2.57 -32.86 13.49
N VAL A 45 2.30 -32.61 12.21
CA VAL A 45 3.31 -32.16 11.25
C VAL A 45 3.46 -30.64 11.42
N SER A 46 4.57 -30.22 11.99
CA SER A 46 5.00 -28.81 12.06
C SER A 46 5.79 -28.43 10.79
N GLY A 47 6.15 -27.17 10.65
CA GLY A 47 6.96 -26.67 9.54
C GLY A 47 6.20 -26.49 8.22
N ILE A 48 6.94 -26.46 7.11
CA ILE A 48 6.42 -26.17 5.76
C ILE A 48 5.37 -27.21 5.32
N ARG A 49 5.67 -28.49 5.53
CA ARG A 49 4.75 -29.59 5.15
C ARG A 49 3.45 -29.53 5.95
N GLY A 50 3.54 -29.29 7.25
CA GLY A 50 2.36 -29.11 8.11
C GLY A 50 1.48 -27.94 7.72
N SER A 51 2.09 -26.81 7.38
CA SER A 51 1.38 -25.63 6.86
C SER A 51 0.63 -25.95 5.56
N LEU A 52 1.28 -26.63 4.60
CA LEU A 52 0.65 -27.04 3.34
C LEU A 52 -0.52 -28.02 3.54
N GLN A 53 -0.39 -28.99 4.46
CA GLN A 53 -1.48 -29.93 4.77
C GLN A 53 -2.69 -29.23 5.36
N ARG A 54 -2.48 -28.31 6.33
CA ARG A 54 -3.59 -27.52 6.93
C ARG A 54 -4.27 -26.64 5.89
N ALA A 55 -3.50 -25.95 5.05
CA ALA A 55 -4.03 -25.12 3.97
C ALA A 55 -4.86 -25.94 2.97
N GLN A 56 -4.39 -27.12 2.60
CA GLN A 56 -5.11 -28.06 1.73
C GLN A 56 -6.41 -28.55 2.36
N ALA A 57 -6.40 -28.91 3.66
CA ALA A 57 -7.61 -29.34 4.37
C ALA A 57 -8.67 -28.22 4.41
N ILE A 58 -8.26 -26.98 4.68
CA ILE A 58 -9.13 -25.82 4.65
C ILE A 58 -9.78 -25.64 3.27
N LYS A 59 -9.00 -25.75 2.19
CA LYS A 59 -9.51 -25.66 0.81
C LYS A 59 -10.52 -26.77 0.50
N MET A 60 -10.23 -28.00 0.89
CA MET A 60 -11.12 -29.16 0.65
C MET A 60 -12.45 -29.01 1.39
N ASP A 61 -12.42 -28.46 2.61
CA ASP A 61 -13.62 -28.32 3.44
C ASP A 61 -14.54 -27.18 2.99
N ASN A 62 -14.02 -26.12 2.41
CA ASN A 62 -14.81 -25.00 1.94
C ASN A 62 -15.67 -25.35 0.73
N THR A 63 -16.86 -24.73 0.64
CA THR A 63 -17.75 -24.81 -0.53
C THR A 63 -17.44 -23.72 -1.55
N SER A 64 -16.95 -22.56 -1.09
CA SER A 64 -16.46 -21.46 -1.93
C SER A 64 -15.09 -21.77 -2.52
N ILE A 65 -14.73 -21.11 -3.61
CA ILE A 65 -13.36 -21.13 -4.15
C ILE A 65 -12.50 -20.25 -3.25
N VAL A 66 -11.61 -20.89 -2.47
CA VAL A 66 -10.77 -20.24 -1.48
C VAL A 66 -9.32 -20.69 -1.64
N GLU A 67 -8.39 -19.76 -1.45
CA GLU A 67 -6.99 -20.07 -1.20
C GLU A 67 -6.71 -19.94 0.29
N ALA A 68 -5.86 -20.81 0.82
CA ALA A 68 -5.53 -20.81 2.23
C ALA A 68 -4.02 -20.84 2.44
N LEU A 69 -3.58 -20.16 3.48
CA LEU A 69 -2.22 -20.22 3.99
C LEU A 69 -2.30 -20.39 5.50
N SER A 70 -1.63 -21.40 6.03
CA SER A 70 -1.57 -21.65 7.47
C SER A 70 -0.16 -21.37 7.97
N ALA A 71 -0.04 -20.78 9.15
CA ALA A 71 1.25 -20.56 9.79
C ALA A 71 2.00 -21.89 9.98
N GLU A 72 3.32 -21.89 9.82
CA GLU A 72 4.17 -23.07 10.07
C GLU A 72 4.10 -23.50 11.54
N ASP A 73 4.18 -22.50 12.43
CA ASP A 73 3.92 -22.57 13.88
C ASP A 73 3.12 -21.33 14.30
N ILE A 74 2.60 -21.30 15.52
CA ILE A 74 1.87 -20.15 16.06
C ILE A 74 2.75 -18.89 15.99
N GLY A 75 2.25 -17.86 15.32
CA GLY A 75 2.97 -16.59 15.13
C GLY A 75 4.13 -16.66 14.13
N LYS A 76 4.16 -17.68 13.25
CA LYS A 76 5.17 -17.82 12.22
C LYS A 76 4.57 -18.09 10.86
N LEU A 77 4.37 -17.05 10.09
CA LEU A 77 4.10 -17.15 8.65
C LEU A 77 5.37 -17.53 7.88
N PRO A 78 5.22 -18.08 6.66
CA PRO A 78 6.38 -18.43 5.81
C PRO A 78 7.33 -17.28 5.52
N ASP A 79 6.83 -16.04 5.57
CA ASP A 79 7.56 -14.82 5.25
C ASP A 79 7.52 -13.81 6.39
N THR A 80 8.34 -12.77 6.28
CA THR A 80 8.43 -11.69 7.29
C THR A 80 7.26 -10.71 7.23
N SER A 81 6.50 -10.72 6.13
CA SER A 81 5.33 -9.87 5.88
C SER A 81 4.13 -10.72 5.52
N ILE A 82 2.95 -10.31 6.01
CA ILE A 82 1.66 -10.90 5.62
C ILE A 82 1.47 -10.82 4.11
N ALA A 83 1.74 -9.67 3.51
CA ALA A 83 1.58 -9.44 2.08
C ALA A 83 2.48 -10.34 1.21
N GLU A 84 3.75 -10.53 1.59
CA GLU A 84 4.66 -11.45 0.89
C GLU A 84 4.18 -12.89 0.92
N SER A 85 3.66 -13.31 2.07
CA SER A 85 3.08 -14.66 2.21
C SER A 85 1.86 -14.86 1.31
N ILE A 86 0.95 -13.89 1.28
CA ILE A 86 -0.27 -13.94 0.45
C ILE A 86 0.05 -13.87 -1.05
N ALA A 87 1.05 -13.08 -1.44
CA ALA A 87 1.44 -12.89 -2.84
C ALA A 87 1.95 -14.17 -3.55
N ARG A 88 2.19 -15.25 -2.81
CA ARG A 88 2.54 -16.57 -3.37
C ARG A 88 1.34 -17.37 -3.83
N LEU A 89 0.13 -16.99 -3.42
CA LEU A 89 -1.10 -17.67 -3.79
C LEU A 89 -1.50 -17.33 -5.24
N PRO A 90 -2.15 -18.25 -5.96
CA PRO A 90 -2.56 -18.01 -7.34
C PRO A 90 -3.57 -16.85 -7.44
N GLY A 91 -3.46 -16.05 -8.49
CA GLY A 91 -4.33 -14.89 -8.70
C GLY A 91 -4.11 -13.76 -7.69
N VAL A 92 -3.03 -13.82 -6.91
CA VAL A 92 -2.67 -12.79 -5.94
C VAL A 92 -1.30 -12.23 -6.28
N THR A 93 -1.13 -10.92 -6.20
CA THR A 93 0.15 -10.26 -6.41
C THR A 93 0.38 -9.19 -5.36
N GLY A 94 1.62 -9.07 -4.90
CA GLY A 94 2.02 -8.01 -3.98
C GLY A 94 2.29 -6.69 -4.71
N GLU A 95 1.96 -5.59 -4.07
CA GLU A 95 2.32 -4.25 -4.52
C GLU A 95 3.43 -3.70 -3.63
N ARG A 96 4.61 -3.51 -4.23
CA ARG A 96 5.75 -2.95 -3.51
C ARG A 96 5.64 -1.44 -3.47
N ARG A 97 5.72 -0.91 -2.27
CA ARG A 97 5.83 0.53 -1.98
C ARG A 97 7.00 0.73 -1.04
N ASN A 98 7.88 1.66 -1.40
CA ASN A 98 9.08 1.93 -0.58
C ASN A 98 9.90 0.65 -0.26
N GLY A 99 10.05 -0.26 -1.24
CA GLY A 99 10.83 -1.50 -1.08
C GLY A 99 10.16 -2.63 -0.33
N ARG A 100 8.97 -2.43 0.27
CA ARG A 100 8.20 -3.44 0.99
C ARG A 100 6.92 -3.79 0.25
N THR A 101 6.48 -5.04 0.37
CA THR A 101 5.16 -5.44 -0.11
C THR A 101 4.13 -5.03 0.94
N SER A 102 3.40 -3.96 0.66
CA SER A 102 2.42 -3.35 1.55
C SER A 102 0.99 -3.66 1.10
N GLY A 103 0.67 -3.43 -0.16
CA GLY A 103 -0.65 -3.71 -0.75
C GLY A 103 -0.74 -5.09 -1.39
N ILE A 104 -1.98 -5.56 -1.56
CA ILE A 104 -2.29 -6.83 -2.23
C ILE A 104 -3.32 -6.61 -3.33
N SER A 105 -3.01 -7.13 -4.51
CA SER A 105 -3.94 -7.20 -5.62
C SER A 105 -4.46 -8.64 -5.76
N VAL A 106 -5.78 -8.81 -5.88
CA VAL A 106 -6.42 -10.10 -6.11
C VAL A 106 -7.13 -10.07 -7.45
N ARG A 107 -6.76 -11.01 -8.35
CA ARG A 107 -7.33 -11.10 -9.71
C ARG A 107 -7.28 -9.77 -10.50
N GLY A 108 -6.19 -9.03 -10.32
CA GLY A 108 -5.97 -7.76 -11.02
C GLY A 108 -6.67 -6.54 -10.40
N PHE A 109 -7.29 -6.68 -9.23
CA PHE A 109 -7.88 -5.56 -8.49
C PHE A 109 -6.97 -5.22 -7.31
N ASN A 110 -6.54 -3.95 -7.20
CA ASN A 110 -5.66 -3.51 -6.12
C ASN A 110 -6.37 -3.50 -4.75
N GLU A 111 -5.65 -3.17 -3.68
CA GLU A 111 -6.14 -3.24 -2.30
C GLU A 111 -7.43 -2.46 -2.04
N ASN A 112 -7.72 -1.40 -2.80
CA ASN A 112 -8.96 -0.62 -2.64
C ASN A 112 -10.21 -1.40 -3.07
N TYR A 113 -10.03 -2.47 -3.84
CA TYR A 113 -11.10 -3.33 -4.37
C TYR A 113 -11.04 -4.75 -3.81
N VAL A 114 -10.26 -4.96 -2.74
CA VAL A 114 -10.13 -6.23 -2.01
C VAL A 114 -10.60 -6.00 -0.57
N GLY A 115 -11.58 -6.79 -0.13
CA GLY A 115 -12.03 -6.72 1.27
C GLY A 115 -11.01 -7.41 2.19
N THR A 116 -10.73 -6.80 3.33
CA THR A 116 -9.79 -7.38 4.31
C THR A 116 -10.43 -7.42 5.69
N SER A 117 -10.30 -8.54 6.38
CA SER A 117 -10.85 -8.76 7.73
C SER A 117 -9.86 -9.47 8.65
N LEU A 118 -10.07 -9.32 9.94
CA LEU A 118 -9.47 -10.11 11.01
C LEU A 118 -10.58 -10.82 11.79
N ASN A 119 -10.60 -12.15 11.75
CA ASN A 119 -11.67 -12.97 12.32
C ASN A 119 -13.07 -12.56 11.81
N GLY A 120 -13.19 -12.22 10.51
CA GLY A 120 -14.43 -11.78 9.87
C GLY A 120 -14.85 -10.33 10.11
N ARG A 121 -14.10 -9.54 10.87
CA ARG A 121 -14.32 -8.12 11.13
C ARG A 121 -13.44 -7.29 10.22
N GLU A 122 -14.02 -6.28 9.55
CA GLU A 122 -13.30 -5.41 8.59
C GLU A 122 -12.11 -4.71 9.26
N LEU A 123 -10.94 -4.74 8.60
CA LEU A 123 -9.73 -4.07 9.03
C LEU A 123 -9.68 -2.63 8.52
N LEU A 124 -8.98 -1.78 9.26
CA LEU A 124 -8.71 -0.40 8.92
C LEU A 124 -7.33 -0.26 8.28
N GLY A 125 -7.19 0.68 7.34
CA GLY A 125 -5.93 1.06 6.71
C GLY A 125 -5.46 2.45 7.11
N MET A 126 -4.19 2.75 6.87
CA MET A 126 -3.59 4.08 7.08
C MET A 126 -3.72 5.00 5.85
N GLY A 127 -4.18 4.48 4.70
CA GLY A 127 -4.28 5.22 3.44
C GLY A 127 -5.45 6.19 3.39
N ASP A 128 -5.56 6.91 2.28
CA ASP A 128 -6.68 7.85 2.01
C ASP A 128 -7.99 7.09 1.69
N ASN A 129 -7.88 5.80 1.39
CA ASN A 129 -8.95 4.94 0.92
C ASN A 129 -9.23 3.77 1.84
N ARG A 130 -9.84 2.70 1.29
CA ARG A 130 -10.30 1.50 2.00
C ARG A 130 -9.25 0.39 2.05
N GLY A 131 -8.20 0.51 1.23
CA GLY A 131 -7.14 -0.49 1.17
C GLY A 131 -6.41 -0.61 2.50
N VAL A 132 -5.99 -1.85 2.81
CA VAL A 132 -5.25 -2.15 4.03
C VAL A 132 -3.79 -2.36 3.68
N GLU A 133 -2.93 -1.63 4.36
CA GLU A 133 -1.49 -1.81 4.32
C GLU A 133 -1.09 -2.95 5.27
N PHE A 134 -0.66 -4.08 4.71
CA PHE A 134 -0.38 -5.28 5.50
C PHE A 134 0.91 -5.19 6.33
N ASP A 135 1.79 -4.25 6.06
CA ASP A 135 2.97 -3.95 6.88
C ASP A 135 2.63 -3.25 8.20
N LEU A 136 1.42 -2.68 8.31
CA LEU A 136 0.87 -2.22 9.59
C LEU A 136 0.64 -3.38 10.57
N TYR A 137 0.18 -4.55 10.08
CA TYR A 137 -0.27 -5.65 10.93
C TYR A 137 0.87 -6.64 11.24
N PRO A 138 1.04 -7.05 12.53
CA PRO A 138 2.08 -8.00 12.89
C PRO A 138 1.75 -9.42 12.40
N THR A 139 2.73 -10.08 11.78
CA THR A 139 2.61 -11.49 11.33
C THR A 139 2.41 -12.44 12.51
N GLU A 140 2.89 -12.05 13.66
CA GLU A 140 2.98 -12.84 14.89
C GLU A 140 1.62 -13.20 15.50
N ILE A 141 0.55 -12.46 15.15
CA ILE A 141 -0.81 -12.74 15.63
C ILE A 141 -1.59 -13.69 14.73
N ILE A 142 -1.10 -13.95 13.52
CA ILE A 142 -1.85 -14.64 12.47
C ILE A 142 -1.57 -16.15 12.54
N SER A 143 -2.64 -16.95 12.56
CA SER A 143 -2.60 -18.41 12.47
C SER A 143 -2.95 -18.94 11.08
N ASN A 144 -3.94 -18.33 10.42
CA ASN A 144 -4.36 -18.67 9.06
C ASN A 144 -4.70 -17.42 8.28
N ILE A 145 -4.59 -17.53 6.95
CA ILE A 145 -5.05 -16.51 6.01
C ILE A 145 -5.91 -17.21 4.97
N LEU A 146 -7.12 -16.70 4.75
CA LEU A 146 -8.05 -17.18 3.75
C LEU A 146 -8.27 -16.11 2.69
N VAL A 147 -8.13 -16.47 1.43
CA VAL A 147 -8.41 -15.58 0.30
C VAL A 147 -9.62 -16.15 -0.46
N TYR A 148 -10.78 -15.57 -0.22
CA TYR A 148 -12.02 -15.93 -0.85
C TYR A 148 -12.10 -15.34 -2.25
N LYS A 149 -12.10 -16.21 -3.26
CA LYS A 149 -12.27 -15.84 -4.68
C LYS A 149 -13.73 -15.69 -5.05
N THR A 150 -14.62 -16.42 -4.36
CA THR A 150 -16.07 -16.35 -4.51
C THR A 150 -16.71 -16.02 -3.15
N PRO A 151 -17.63 -15.04 -3.09
CA PRO A 151 -18.25 -14.65 -1.84
C PRO A 151 -19.36 -15.59 -1.41
N GLU A 152 -19.70 -15.53 -0.13
CA GLU A 152 -20.90 -16.11 0.47
C GLU A 152 -21.78 -15.01 1.07
N ALA A 153 -23.09 -15.23 1.11
CA ALA A 153 -23.98 -14.32 1.81
C ALA A 153 -23.63 -14.28 3.32
N GLY A 154 -23.54 -13.08 3.87
CA GLY A 154 -23.09 -12.81 5.23
C GLY A 154 -21.62 -12.37 5.35
N MET A 155 -20.84 -12.43 4.26
CA MET A 155 -19.53 -11.79 4.20
C MET A 155 -19.71 -10.29 3.96
N THR A 156 -19.46 -9.47 4.98
CA THR A 156 -19.59 -8.01 4.87
C THR A 156 -18.41 -7.37 4.12
N THR A 157 -17.27 -8.04 4.08
CA THR A 157 -16.06 -7.62 3.37
C THR A 157 -15.98 -8.13 1.93
N GLN A 158 -17.08 -8.66 1.36
CA GLN A 158 -17.07 -9.05 -0.05
C GLN A 158 -16.76 -7.84 -0.94
N ASN A 159 -15.91 -8.07 -1.93
CA ASN A 159 -15.43 -7.02 -2.82
C ASN A 159 -15.25 -7.58 -4.24
N ILE A 160 -15.12 -6.70 -5.24
CA ILE A 160 -15.00 -7.10 -6.64
C ILE A 160 -13.71 -7.91 -6.90
N GLY A 161 -12.63 -7.63 -6.21
CA GLY A 161 -11.39 -8.41 -6.26
C GLY A 161 -11.54 -9.77 -5.59
N GLY A 162 -12.12 -9.77 -4.41
CA GLY A 162 -12.25 -10.90 -3.48
C GLY A 162 -12.16 -10.42 -2.05
N SER A 163 -11.99 -11.34 -1.11
CA SER A 163 -11.86 -11.01 0.33
C SER A 163 -10.72 -11.79 0.96
N ILE A 164 -9.93 -11.12 1.79
CA ILE A 164 -8.85 -11.71 2.59
C ILE A 164 -9.31 -11.70 4.04
N ASP A 165 -9.33 -12.86 4.70
CA ASP A 165 -9.61 -13.00 6.12
C ASP A 165 -8.38 -13.49 6.86
N LEU A 166 -7.82 -12.66 7.71
CA LEU A 166 -6.76 -12.99 8.63
C LEU A 166 -7.38 -13.62 9.87
N GLN A 167 -6.83 -14.73 10.34
CA GLN A 167 -7.35 -15.43 11.49
C GLN A 167 -6.32 -15.52 12.60
N THR A 168 -6.73 -15.19 13.81
CA THR A 168 -5.91 -15.36 15.01
C THR A 168 -6.06 -16.75 15.60
N VAL A 169 -5.17 -17.08 16.53
CA VAL A 169 -5.25 -18.33 17.32
C VAL A 169 -6.54 -18.35 18.15
N LYS A 170 -7.23 -19.51 18.19
CA LYS A 170 -8.36 -19.76 19.09
C LYS A 170 -7.85 -20.50 20.34
N PRO A 171 -7.66 -19.82 21.48
CA PRO A 171 -6.90 -20.37 22.60
C PRO A 171 -7.55 -21.59 23.29
N LEU A 172 -8.88 -21.78 23.24
CA LEU A 172 -9.52 -22.96 23.84
C LEU A 172 -9.25 -24.27 23.08
N THR A 173 -8.87 -24.17 21.79
CA THR A 173 -8.62 -25.33 20.93
C THR A 173 -7.18 -25.45 20.47
N ALA A 174 -6.35 -24.45 20.77
CA ALA A 174 -4.94 -24.44 20.43
C ALA A 174 -4.12 -25.18 21.51
N GLU A 175 -2.93 -25.62 21.15
CA GLU A 175 -1.96 -26.13 22.13
C GLU A 175 -1.47 -25.02 23.06
N SER A 176 -1.30 -25.36 24.36
CA SER A 176 -0.60 -24.48 25.29
C SER A 176 0.85 -24.30 24.81
N THR A 177 1.25 -23.06 24.62
CA THR A 177 2.60 -22.74 24.13
C THR A 177 3.09 -21.41 24.67
N PHE A 178 4.39 -21.35 24.91
CA PHE A 178 5.11 -20.12 25.18
C PHE A 178 6.29 -20.03 24.21
N THR A 179 6.27 -19.03 23.32
CA THR A 179 7.27 -18.87 22.27
C THR A 179 7.91 -17.49 22.35
N VAL A 180 9.23 -17.45 22.22
CA VAL A 180 10.01 -16.22 22.08
C VAL A 180 10.71 -16.22 20.73
N ASN A 181 10.47 -15.18 19.93
CA ASN A 181 11.10 -14.97 18.64
C ASN A 181 12.05 -13.78 18.71
N GLY A 182 13.19 -13.89 18.03
CA GLY A 182 14.11 -12.79 17.81
C GLY A 182 14.66 -12.85 16.39
N THR A 183 14.66 -11.74 15.68
CA THR A 183 15.26 -11.64 14.35
C THR A 183 16.15 -10.41 14.31
N PHE A 184 17.36 -10.58 13.80
CA PHE A 184 18.26 -9.49 13.43
C PHE A 184 18.18 -9.32 11.92
N GLU A 185 17.98 -8.09 11.46
CA GLU A 185 17.88 -7.71 10.05
C GLU A 185 19.06 -6.82 9.68
N LYS A 186 19.57 -6.99 8.45
CA LYS A 186 20.60 -6.12 7.89
C LYS A 186 20.40 -5.97 6.39
N ASN A 187 20.29 -4.71 5.91
CA ASN A 187 20.34 -4.41 4.49
C ASN A 187 21.79 -4.54 3.98
N ALA A 188 21.97 -5.08 2.77
CA ALA A 188 23.28 -5.25 2.14
C ALA A 188 23.95 -3.91 1.77
N GLU A 189 23.14 -2.89 1.47
CA GLU A 189 23.62 -1.56 1.17
C GLU A 189 23.96 -0.82 2.47
N ASP A 190 25.14 -0.23 2.51
CA ASP A 190 25.51 0.65 3.62
C ASP A 190 24.65 1.92 3.57
N SER A 191 24.28 2.46 4.74
CA SER A 191 23.52 3.70 4.77
C SER A 191 24.33 4.87 4.15
N PRO A 192 23.81 5.50 3.10
CA PRO A 192 24.46 6.68 2.52
C PRO A 192 24.23 7.93 3.37
N ASN A 193 23.29 7.91 4.29
CA ASN A 193 22.91 9.00 5.17
C ASN A 193 23.57 8.81 6.54
N PRO A 194 24.36 9.81 7.04
CA PRO A 194 25.22 9.62 8.20
C PRO A 194 24.50 9.44 9.55
N ASP A 195 23.21 9.70 9.62
CA ASP A 195 22.34 9.60 10.79
C ASP A 195 21.37 8.42 10.76
N PHE A 196 21.51 7.51 9.79
CA PHE A 196 20.71 6.29 9.67
C PHE A 196 21.60 5.05 9.63
N ASP A 197 21.14 4.01 10.30
CA ASP A 197 21.74 2.68 10.27
C ASP A 197 21.10 1.77 9.21
N ASN A 198 21.78 0.69 8.82
CA ASN A 198 21.26 -0.30 7.88
C ASN A 198 20.96 -1.65 8.54
N ASP A 199 20.84 -1.67 9.85
CA ASP A 199 20.46 -2.84 10.63
C ASP A 199 19.24 -2.58 11.50
N GLY A 200 18.52 -3.66 11.77
CA GLY A 200 17.29 -3.63 12.55
C GLY A 200 17.07 -4.94 13.29
N HIS A 201 15.96 -5.01 13.99
CA HIS A 201 15.61 -6.21 14.74
C HIS A 201 14.11 -6.36 14.92
N ARG A 202 13.68 -7.59 15.22
CA ARG A 202 12.32 -7.92 15.61
C ARG A 202 12.35 -8.85 16.79
N ILE A 203 11.51 -8.58 17.79
CA ILE A 203 11.36 -9.43 18.97
C ILE A 203 9.88 -9.64 19.21
N SER A 204 9.45 -10.89 19.44
CA SER A 204 8.07 -11.17 19.84
C SER A 204 8.00 -12.25 20.92
N VAL A 205 6.93 -12.17 21.71
CA VAL A 205 6.56 -13.15 22.72
C VAL A 205 5.13 -13.56 22.50
N ASN A 206 4.89 -14.86 22.33
CA ASN A 206 3.57 -15.44 22.17
C ASN A 206 3.28 -16.40 23.33
N PHE A 207 2.11 -16.25 23.93
CA PHE A 207 1.63 -17.11 25.00
C PHE A 207 0.22 -17.58 24.69
N VAL A 208 -0.01 -18.87 24.76
CA VAL A 208 -1.33 -19.50 24.64
C VAL A 208 -1.47 -20.53 25.74
N ASP A 209 -2.55 -20.44 26.51
CA ASP A 209 -2.83 -21.41 27.58
C ASP A 209 -4.32 -21.46 27.93
N GLN A 210 -4.75 -22.54 28.58
CA GLN A 210 -6.10 -22.77 29.03
C GLN A 210 -6.14 -22.82 30.57
N PHE A 211 -7.21 -22.32 31.14
CA PHE A 211 -7.42 -22.18 32.58
C PHE A 211 -8.82 -22.65 32.98
N ALA A 212 -9.02 -22.88 34.25
CA ALA A 212 -10.32 -23.20 34.87
C ALA A 212 -10.98 -24.44 34.24
N ASP A 213 -10.26 -25.57 34.19
CA ASP A 213 -10.67 -26.82 33.54
C ASP A 213 -11.07 -26.58 32.06
N ASP A 214 -10.21 -25.92 31.32
CA ASP A 214 -10.32 -25.61 29.88
C ASP A 214 -11.56 -24.79 29.49
N THR A 215 -12.14 -24.04 30.45
CA THR A 215 -13.26 -23.13 30.16
C THR A 215 -12.84 -21.71 29.81
N ILE A 216 -11.57 -21.34 30.10
CA ILE A 216 -11.00 -20.03 29.75
C ILE A 216 -9.71 -20.27 28.96
N GLY A 217 -9.66 -19.76 27.75
CA GLY A 217 -8.44 -19.72 26.95
C GLY A 217 -7.93 -18.30 26.81
N LEU A 218 -6.60 -18.14 26.84
CA LEU A 218 -5.91 -16.86 26.64
C LEU A 218 -4.81 -17.03 25.59
N ALA A 219 -4.83 -16.20 24.57
CA ALA A 219 -3.71 -15.98 23.67
C ALA A 219 -3.24 -14.52 23.82
N LEU A 220 -1.94 -14.31 24.03
CA LEU A 220 -1.33 -12.99 24.14
C LEU A 220 -0.08 -12.94 23.28
N THR A 221 0.01 -11.92 22.43
CA THR A 221 1.17 -11.62 21.62
C THR A 221 1.64 -10.20 21.91
N VAL A 222 2.94 -10.04 22.10
CA VAL A 222 3.60 -8.73 22.18
C VAL A 222 4.76 -8.77 21.20
N ALA A 223 4.85 -7.79 20.31
CA ALA A 223 5.91 -7.71 19.30
C ALA A 223 6.43 -6.28 19.16
N SER A 224 7.74 -6.16 18.90
CA SER A 224 8.44 -4.93 18.61
C SER A 224 9.37 -5.16 17.43
N MET A 225 9.40 -4.21 16.49
CA MET A 225 10.18 -4.29 15.27
C MET A 225 10.84 -2.96 14.95
N GLU A 226 12.10 -3.01 14.57
CA GLU A 226 12.82 -1.95 13.86
C GLU A 226 13.34 -2.54 12.55
N SER A 227 13.00 -1.92 11.42
CA SER A 227 13.38 -2.44 10.09
C SER A 227 13.93 -1.30 9.22
N PRO A 228 15.19 -1.38 8.79
CA PRO A 228 15.85 -0.35 7.99
C PRO A 228 15.46 -0.46 6.52
N ARG A 229 15.53 0.67 5.82
CA ARG A 229 15.45 0.72 4.35
C ARG A 229 16.53 1.65 3.82
N GLN A 230 17.22 1.20 2.77
CA GLN A 230 18.13 2.03 1.98
C GLN A 230 17.62 2.04 0.54
N GLU A 231 17.67 3.21 -0.12
CA GLU A 231 17.11 3.36 -1.46
C GLU A 231 17.92 4.37 -2.27
N GLN A 232 18.25 4.02 -3.50
CA GLN A 232 18.68 4.96 -4.52
C GLN A 232 17.47 5.31 -5.38
N HIS A 233 17.20 6.59 -5.53
CA HIS A 233 16.01 7.08 -6.20
C HIS A 233 16.36 8.11 -7.27
N PHE A 234 15.91 7.86 -8.49
CA PHE A 234 15.88 8.84 -9.58
C PHE A 234 14.43 9.03 -10.06
N ARG A 235 14.02 10.28 -10.24
CA ARG A 235 12.73 10.63 -10.84
C ARG A 235 12.94 11.68 -11.94
N GLY A 236 12.56 11.34 -13.16
CA GLY A 236 12.50 12.29 -14.28
C GLY A 236 11.16 13.04 -14.30
N TRP A 237 11.19 14.35 -14.55
CA TRP A 237 9.97 15.19 -14.58
C TRP A 237 9.22 15.13 -15.92
N GLY A 238 9.54 14.17 -16.75
CA GLY A 238 8.99 14.02 -18.07
C GLY A 238 9.98 14.38 -19.16
N TYR A 239 9.53 14.26 -20.38
CA TYR A 239 10.35 14.41 -21.59
C TYR A 239 9.74 15.41 -22.54
N ALA A 240 10.40 16.53 -22.69
CA ALA A 240 9.96 17.61 -23.54
C ALA A 240 10.46 17.45 -24.99
N THR A 241 9.64 17.74 -25.99
CA THR A 241 10.05 17.74 -27.39
C THR A 241 11.10 18.82 -27.66
N VAL A 242 12.22 18.48 -28.29
CA VAL A 242 13.24 19.45 -28.70
C VAL A 242 12.67 20.32 -29.81
N ASN A 243 12.58 21.63 -29.57
CA ASN A 243 12.19 22.59 -30.60
C ASN A 243 13.44 23.12 -31.29
N THR A 244 13.64 22.71 -32.53
CA THR A 244 14.81 23.07 -33.34
C THR A 244 14.69 24.43 -34.04
N THR A 245 13.51 25.07 -33.95
CA THR A 245 13.30 26.39 -34.57
C THR A 245 13.31 27.50 -33.50
N PRO A 246 14.31 28.41 -33.52
CA PRO A 246 14.43 29.53 -32.57
C PRO A 246 13.29 30.56 -32.63
N GLU A 247 12.36 30.45 -33.56
CA GLU A 247 11.42 31.52 -33.93
C GLU A 247 10.16 31.59 -33.08
N ASN A 248 9.84 30.57 -32.29
CA ASN A 248 8.58 30.54 -31.50
C ASN A 248 8.84 30.47 -29.98
N THR A 249 9.42 31.52 -29.42
CA THR A 249 9.44 31.71 -27.95
C THR A 249 8.13 32.30 -27.40
N PHE A 250 7.16 32.58 -28.26
CA PHE A 250 5.88 33.15 -27.91
C PHE A 250 4.76 32.48 -28.71
N ASP A 251 3.60 32.29 -28.08
CA ASP A 251 2.40 31.87 -28.78
C ASP A 251 1.88 32.97 -29.74
N ASP A 252 0.86 32.66 -30.53
CA ASP A 252 0.26 33.62 -31.48
C ASP A 252 -0.37 34.84 -30.77
N ASN A 253 -0.50 34.82 -29.45
CA ASN A 253 -1.01 35.90 -28.63
C ASN A 253 0.10 36.70 -27.93
N GLY A 254 1.35 36.32 -28.13
CA GLY A 254 2.51 36.99 -27.55
C GLY A 254 2.82 36.62 -26.11
N ASN A 255 2.22 35.52 -25.60
CA ASN A 255 2.57 34.92 -24.32
C ASN A 255 3.85 34.11 -24.47
N PRO A 256 4.80 34.20 -23.53
CA PRO A 256 5.95 33.31 -23.57
C PRO A 256 5.46 31.87 -23.51
N LEU A 257 5.80 31.07 -24.52
CA LEU A 257 5.69 29.63 -24.39
C LEU A 257 6.56 29.23 -23.20
N TRP A 258 5.99 28.52 -22.25
CA TRP A 258 6.68 28.01 -21.05
C TRP A 258 7.71 26.96 -21.42
N ASN A 259 8.59 27.27 -22.36
CA ASN A 259 9.72 26.46 -22.69
C ASN A 259 10.68 27.22 -23.61
N PRO A 260 11.30 28.31 -23.16
CA PRO A 260 12.41 28.86 -23.87
C PRO A 260 13.60 27.92 -23.62
N ARG A 261 13.65 26.79 -24.32
CA ARG A 261 14.92 26.09 -24.43
C ARG A 261 15.93 27.06 -24.94
N ARG A 262 16.92 27.33 -24.15
CA ARG A 262 18.11 28.03 -24.60
C ARG A 262 18.97 27.05 -25.39
N TYR A 263 18.46 26.70 -26.57
CA TYR A 263 19.20 26.01 -27.58
C TYR A 263 20.26 26.97 -28.11
N ASP A 264 21.54 26.69 -27.87
CA ASP A 264 22.63 27.56 -28.30
C ASP A 264 23.11 27.26 -29.72
N GLY A 265 22.53 26.24 -30.39
CA GLY A 265 22.88 25.84 -31.72
C GLY A 265 24.28 25.27 -31.88
N GLN A 266 24.90 24.82 -30.79
CA GLN A 266 26.24 24.23 -30.78
C GLN A 266 26.22 22.71 -30.77
N ASP A 267 25.11 22.09 -31.13
CA ASP A 267 25.02 20.64 -31.15
C ASP A 267 26.07 20.01 -32.04
N THR A 268 26.56 18.86 -31.58
CA THR A 268 27.55 18.09 -32.30
C THR A 268 26.93 17.01 -33.18
N VAL A 269 25.60 16.84 -33.09
CA VAL A 269 24.81 15.84 -33.79
C VAL A 269 23.57 16.46 -34.43
N ASP A 270 23.01 15.79 -35.45
CA ASP A 270 21.71 16.15 -36.01
C ASP A 270 20.58 15.80 -35.03
N VAL A 271 19.66 16.74 -34.80
CA VAL A 271 18.54 16.59 -33.89
C VAL A 271 17.25 16.63 -34.69
N PRO A 272 16.64 15.48 -35.02
CA PRO A 272 15.41 15.40 -35.78
C PRO A 272 14.23 16.07 -35.04
N ASP A 273 13.27 16.60 -35.82
CA ASP A 273 12.01 17.09 -35.24
C ASP A 273 11.27 15.98 -34.50
N GLY A 274 10.72 16.32 -33.35
CA GLY A 274 10.04 15.36 -32.50
C GLY A 274 10.95 14.60 -31.52
N THR A 275 12.28 14.82 -31.58
CA THR A 275 13.20 14.31 -30.54
C THR A 275 12.83 14.86 -29.19
N VAL A 276 12.85 14.02 -28.16
CA VAL A 276 12.55 14.42 -26.77
C VAL A 276 13.81 14.45 -25.90
N VAL A 277 13.80 15.29 -24.87
CA VAL A 277 14.89 15.44 -23.91
C VAL A 277 14.33 15.48 -22.49
N LEU A 278 15.10 14.99 -21.51
CA LEU A 278 14.72 15.01 -20.09
C LEU A 278 14.40 16.44 -19.61
N GLY A 279 13.20 16.61 -19.03
CA GLY A 279 12.67 17.90 -18.59
C GLY A 279 13.32 18.44 -17.31
N GLY A 280 13.83 17.57 -16.48
CA GLY A 280 14.45 17.82 -15.18
C GLY A 280 14.39 16.53 -14.34
N HIS A 281 15.03 16.54 -13.17
CA HIS A 281 15.06 15.36 -12.31
C HIS A 281 15.19 15.69 -10.82
N ASP A 282 14.74 14.72 -10.02
CA ASP A 282 15.13 14.55 -8.62
C ASP A 282 15.98 13.29 -8.51
N SER A 283 17.05 13.36 -7.74
CA SER A 283 17.89 12.19 -7.45
C SER A 283 18.28 12.19 -6.00
N PHE A 284 17.88 11.13 -5.29
CA PHE A 284 18.04 11.03 -3.85
C PHE A 284 18.69 9.71 -3.43
N GLN A 285 19.46 9.79 -2.37
CA GLN A 285 19.73 8.68 -1.47
C GLN A 285 18.72 8.78 -0.32
N ARG A 286 17.93 7.74 -0.15
CA ARG A 286 16.90 7.68 0.89
C ARG A 286 17.30 6.63 1.92
N SER A 287 17.08 6.95 3.18
CA SER A 287 17.20 6.02 4.30
C SER A 287 15.98 6.15 5.17
N ALA A 288 15.41 5.03 5.60
CA ALA A 288 14.29 5.05 6.52
C ALA A 288 14.45 3.99 7.61
N MET A 289 13.82 4.24 8.74
CA MET A 289 13.65 3.28 9.82
C MET A 289 12.16 3.18 10.13
N LEU A 290 11.63 1.97 10.04
CA LEU A 290 10.28 1.64 10.48
C LEU A 290 10.34 1.04 11.87
N GLU A 291 9.62 1.63 12.80
CA GLU A 291 9.37 1.09 14.14
C GLU A 291 7.90 0.69 14.25
N ARG A 292 7.63 -0.49 14.78
CA ARG A 292 6.27 -0.96 15.06
C ARG A 292 6.25 -1.74 16.35
N ASP A 293 5.46 -1.25 17.30
CA ASP A 293 5.16 -1.94 18.55
C ASP A 293 3.71 -2.40 18.55
N SER A 294 3.45 -3.63 18.95
CA SER A 294 2.10 -4.19 18.91
C SER A 294 1.81 -5.12 20.10
N ILE A 295 0.57 -5.09 20.51
CA ILE A 295 0.01 -6.03 21.50
C ILE A 295 -1.33 -6.55 21.00
N ALA A 296 -1.50 -7.86 21.02
CA ALA A 296 -2.76 -8.51 20.68
C ALA A 296 -3.14 -9.52 21.76
N ALA A 297 -4.42 -9.58 22.08
CA ALA A 297 -4.96 -10.52 23.04
C ALA A 297 -6.26 -11.14 22.52
N VAL A 298 -6.40 -12.46 22.66
CA VAL A 298 -7.64 -13.19 22.44
C VAL A 298 -7.99 -13.93 23.72
N VAL A 299 -9.17 -13.67 24.25
CA VAL A 299 -9.72 -14.37 25.42
C VAL A 299 -10.98 -15.10 24.99
N GLN A 300 -10.99 -16.41 25.15
CA GLN A 300 -12.18 -17.22 24.97
C GLN A 300 -12.68 -17.70 26.34
N TRP A 301 -13.98 -17.62 26.57
CA TRP A 301 -14.65 -18.09 27.78
C TRP A 301 -15.88 -18.92 27.42
N ALA A 302 -15.81 -20.20 27.76
CA ALA A 302 -16.91 -21.17 27.63
C ALA A 302 -17.50 -21.51 29.01
N PRO A 303 -18.32 -20.61 29.62
CA PRO A 303 -18.87 -20.85 30.96
C PRO A 303 -19.82 -22.05 31.02
N THR A 304 -20.32 -22.48 29.89
CA THR A 304 -21.14 -23.68 29.74
C THR A 304 -20.87 -24.27 28.35
N ASP A 305 -21.21 -25.55 28.14
CA ASP A 305 -21.12 -26.23 26.82
C ASP A 305 -21.93 -25.52 25.70
N LYS A 306 -22.80 -24.54 26.06
CA LYS A 306 -23.70 -23.84 25.14
C LYS A 306 -23.33 -22.41 24.87
N LEU A 307 -22.44 -21.84 25.63
CA LEU A 307 -22.08 -20.42 25.51
C LEU A 307 -20.57 -20.31 25.37
N ASN A 308 -20.15 -19.74 24.25
CA ASN A 308 -18.78 -19.33 24.02
C ASN A 308 -18.73 -17.82 23.82
N ILE A 309 -17.83 -17.14 24.54
CA ILE A 309 -17.60 -15.71 24.43
C ILE A 309 -16.14 -15.51 24.03
N GLN A 310 -15.89 -14.73 23.02
CA GLN A 310 -14.55 -14.35 22.59
C GLN A 310 -14.40 -12.83 22.65
N LEU A 311 -13.31 -12.38 23.26
CA LEU A 311 -12.86 -11.00 23.26
C LEU A 311 -11.53 -10.93 22.50
N ASP A 312 -11.44 -10.06 21.51
CA ASP A 312 -10.24 -9.77 20.75
C ASP A 312 -9.86 -8.30 20.97
N ALA A 313 -8.58 -8.03 21.16
CA ALA A 313 -8.05 -6.69 21.27
C ALA A 313 -6.70 -6.62 20.55
N LEU A 314 -6.50 -5.57 19.76
CA LEU A 314 -5.26 -5.28 19.06
C LEU A 314 -4.94 -3.80 19.19
N TYR A 315 -3.70 -3.50 19.57
CA TYR A 315 -3.11 -2.17 19.55
C TYR A 315 -1.81 -2.20 18.78
N ILE A 316 -1.61 -1.23 17.90
CA ILE A 316 -0.40 -1.04 17.12
C ILE A 316 0.01 0.42 17.20
N ASP A 317 1.28 0.65 17.49
CA ASP A 317 1.99 1.92 17.39
C ASP A 317 3.01 1.79 16.26
N PHE A 318 2.91 2.64 15.26
CA PHE A 318 3.68 2.60 14.02
C PHE A 318 4.35 3.96 13.80
N VAL A 319 5.66 3.95 13.63
CA VAL A 319 6.45 5.14 13.30
C VAL A 319 7.39 4.83 12.15
N GLU A 320 7.40 5.66 11.12
CA GLU A 320 8.40 5.60 10.06
C GLU A 320 9.09 6.95 9.91
N ASP A 321 10.41 6.97 10.18
CA ASP A 321 11.29 8.10 9.87
C ASP A 321 12.01 7.83 8.55
N ASP A 322 11.95 8.79 7.61
CA ASP A 322 12.52 8.72 6.26
C ASP A 322 13.29 10.01 5.96
N VAL A 323 14.50 9.92 5.42
CA VAL A 323 15.22 11.05 4.88
C VAL A 323 15.51 10.87 3.40
N ARG A 324 15.39 11.94 2.64
CA ARG A 324 15.66 12.01 1.20
C ARG A 324 16.69 13.09 0.95
N ARG A 325 17.94 12.71 0.74
CA ARG A 325 19.04 13.67 0.51
C ARG A 325 19.60 13.54 -0.88
N GLY A 326 19.69 14.66 -1.57
CA GLY A 326 20.12 14.66 -2.95
C GLY A 326 19.94 15.98 -3.66
N LEU A 327 19.55 15.89 -4.91
CA LEU A 327 19.48 17.03 -5.82
C LEU A 327 18.12 17.10 -6.51
N GLU A 328 17.67 18.34 -6.67
CA GLU A 328 16.62 18.68 -7.61
C GLU A 328 17.18 19.66 -8.63
N GLU A 329 17.11 19.30 -9.92
CA GLU A 329 17.69 20.08 -11.01
C GLU A 329 16.71 20.19 -12.17
N GLY A 330 16.35 21.44 -12.51
CA GLY A 330 15.54 21.72 -13.69
C GLY A 330 16.36 21.47 -14.96
N GLY A 331 15.72 20.74 -15.86
CA GLY A 331 16.28 20.47 -17.17
C GLY A 331 15.67 21.35 -18.27
N ALA A 332 15.23 20.72 -19.36
CA ALA A 332 14.72 21.41 -20.55
C ALA A 332 13.40 22.15 -20.31
N GLU A 333 12.60 21.75 -19.33
CA GLU A 333 11.25 22.30 -19.15
C GLU A 333 11.22 23.41 -18.08
N TRP A 334 11.90 23.20 -16.97
CA TRP A 334 11.76 24.02 -15.76
C TRP A 334 13.05 24.78 -15.41
N GLY A 335 14.07 24.67 -16.24
CA GLY A 335 15.38 25.30 -16.04
C GLY A 335 15.65 26.48 -16.94
N THR A 336 16.63 27.27 -16.55
CA THR A 336 17.23 28.34 -17.38
C THR A 336 18.49 27.85 -18.09
N SER A 337 18.74 26.55 -18.10
CA SER A 337 19.96 25.93 -18.59
C SER A 337 20.11 26.07 -20.11
N ALA A 338 21.32 26.32 -20.58
CA ALA A 338 21.68 26.12 -21.98
C ALA A 338 22.03 24.65 -22.21
N TYR A 339 21.64 24.13 -23.37
CA TYR A 339 21.85 22.73 -23.74
C TYR A 339 22.72 22.62 -24.97
N THR A 340 23.71 21.73 -24.90
CA THR A 340 24.43 21.23 -26.07
C THR A 340 24.19 19.73 -26.19
N ILE A 341 23.58 19.29 -27.28
CA ILE A 341 23.23 17.90 -27.50
C ILE A 341 24.39 17.20 -28.21
N THR A 342 24.84 16.07 -27.65
CA THR A 342 25.98 15.30 -28.18
C THR A 342 25.59 13.90 -28.66
N GLY A 343 24.38 13.40 -28.31
CA GLY A 343 23.85 12.11 -28.71
C GLY A 343 22.33 12.12 -28.87
N VAL A 344 21.84 11.50 -29.91
CA VAL A 344 20.42 11.25 -30.17
C VAL A 344 20.25 9.83 -30.69
N GLU A 345 19.38 9.04 -30.06
CA GLU A 345 19.01 7.69 -30.50
C GLU A 345 17.53 7.49 -30.33
N ASN A 346 16.86 6.80 -31.25
CA ASN A 346 15.43 6.46 -31.19
C ASN A 346 14.50 7.64 -30.88
N GLY A 347 14.87 8.86 -31.30
CA GLY A 347 14.09 10.05 -30.98
C GLY A 347 14.25 10.59 -29.54
N LEU A 348 15.21 10.04 -28.78
CA LEU A 348 15.59 10.49 -27.45
C LEU A 348 16.97 11.16 -27.49
N VAL A 349 17.13 12.31 -26.84
CA VAL A 349 18.45 12.86 -26.57
C VAL A 349 19.11 12.02 -25.48
N THR A 350 20.18 11.33 -25.83
CA THR A 350 20.84 10.35 -24.96
C THR A 350 22.06 10.91 -24.23
N SER A 351 22.65 11.99 -24.73
CA SER A 351 23.80 12.64 -24.07
C SER A 351 23.91 14.11 -24.44
N GLY A 352 24.54 14.85 -23.57
CA GLY A 352 24.77 16.25 -23.75
C GLY A 352 25.52 16.87 -22.57
N TYR A 353 25.61 18.18 -22.58
CA TYR A 353 26.02 18.96 -21.40
C TYR A 353 25.15 20.19 -21.25
N THR A 354 25.00 20.60 -20.01
CA THR A 354 24.19 21.75 -19.61
C THR A 354 25.02 22.70 -18.77
N ASP A 355 24.72 23.99 -18.87
CA ASP A 355 25.28 25.03 -18.00
C ASP A 355 24.22 26.07 -17.64
N GLY A 356 24.57 26.98 -16.71
CA GLY A 356 23.72 28.12 -16.38
C GLY A 356 22.58 27.81 -15.43
N PHE A 357 22.64 26.74 -14.67
CA PHE A 357 21.65 26.40 -13.64
C PHE A 357 22.22 26.45 -12.22
N TYR A 358 21.33 26.38 -11.23
CA TYR A 358 21.66 26.28 -9.82
C TYR A 358 20.99 25.03 -9.25
N SER A 359 21.80 24.08 -8.79
CA SER A 359 21.32 22.88 -8.12
C SER A 359 20.60 23.23 -6.82
N VAL A 360 19.46 22.61 -6.58
CA VAL A 360 18.82 22.61 -5.28
C VAL A 360 19.30 21.38 -4.54
N VAL A 361 20.07 21.60 -3.48
CA VAL A 361 20.43 20.54 -2.55
C VAL A 361 19.26 20.33 -1.61
N ARG A 362 18.68 19.13 -1.68
CA ARG A 362 17.54 18.70 -0.87
C ARG A 362 18.01 17.90 0.34
N ASN A 363 17.45 18.20 1.49
CA ASN A 363 17.56 17.41 2.71
C ASN A 363 16.15 17.27 3.27
N ASP A 364 15.32 16.51 2.57
CA ASP A 364 13.95 16.31 2.98
C ASP A 364 13.88 15.23 4.04
N ALA A 365 12.91 15.35 4.93
CA ALA A 365 12.67 14.37 5.96
C ALA A 365 11.18 14.19 6.17
N ARG A 366 10.75 12.95 6.39
CA ARG A 366 9.37 12.60 6.69
C ARG A 366 9.33 11.78 7.96
N ARG A 367 8.42 12.14 8.86
CA ARG A 367 7.96 11.28 9.95
C ARG A 367 6.49 10.97 9.75
N GLN A 368 6.15 9.70 9.81
CA GLN A 368 4.78 9.22 9.81
C GLN A 368 4.55 8.47 11.11
N GLU A 369 3.57 8.91 11.89
CA GLU A 369 3.14 8.25 13.12
C GLU A 369 1.69 7.77 12.94
N ALA A 370 1.38 6.54 13.35
CA ALA A 370 0.02 6.01 13.33
C ALA A 370 -0.26 5.10 14.52
N ASP A 371 -1.40 5.34 15.15
CA ASP A 371 -1.95 4.49 16.21
C ASP A 371 -3.18 3.75 15.67
N LEU A 372 -3.21 2.43 15.83
CA LEU A 372 -4.38 1.62 15.53
C LEU A 372 -4.84 0.89 16.79
N THR A 373 -6.13 0.98 17.08
CA THR A 373 -6.78 0.20 18.14
C THR A 373 -8.01 -0.50 17.60
N THR A 374 -8.12 -1.81 17.80
CA THR A 374 -9.35 -2.56 17.53
C THR A 374 -9.73 -3.42 18.71
N VAL A 375 -11.03 -3.47 19.01
CA VAL A 375 -11.60 -4.33 20.04
C VAL A 375 -12.86 -4.97 19.52
N GLY A 376 -13.03 -6.27 19.75
CA GLY A 376 -14.22 -7.00 19.36
C GLY A 376 -14.68 -7.97 20.45
N ILE A 377 -15.96 -8.15 20.56
CA ILE A 377 -16.58 -9.16 21.40
C ILE A 377 -17.58 -9.97 20.59
N ASN A 378 -17.41 -11.29 20.61
CA ASN A 378 -18.31 -12.25 20.00
C ASN A 378 -18.93 -13.13 21.09
N ALA A 379 -20.23 -13.41 20.98
CA ALA A 379 -20.93 -14.32 21.88
C ALA A 379 -21.75 -15.30 21.06
N GLU A 380 -21.40 -16.57 21.11
CA GLU A 380 -22.09 -17.67 20.46
C GLU A 380 -22.87 -18.48 21.49
N TYR A 381 -24.19 -18.59 21.28
CA TYR A 381 -25.09 -19.32 22.18
C TYR A 381 -25.86 -20.42 21.45
N GLN A 382 -25.60 -21.66 21.83
CA GLN A 382 -26.32 -22.85 21.34
C GLN A 382 -27.69 -22.98 22.01
N ILE A 383 -28.76 -22.58 21.33
CA ILE A 383 -30.15 -22.66 21.84
C ILE A 383 -30.50 -24.12 22.10
N ASN A 384 -30.21 -24.98 21.13
CA ASN A 384 -30.41 -26.44 21.17
C ASN A 384 -29.43 -27.11 20.20
N ASP A 385 -29.54 -28.43 20.04
CA ASP A 385 -28.63 -29.23 19.20
C ASP A 385 -28.59 -28.81 17.71
N SER A 386 -29.56 -28.03 17.24
CA SER A 386 -29.67 -27.62 15.84
C SER A 386 -29.54 -26.12 15.61
N TRP A 387 -29.64 -25.29 16.59
CA TRP A 387 -29.72 -23.83 16.41
C TRP A 387 -28.75 -23.08 17.31
N THR A 388 -28.01 -22.15 16.72
CA THR A 388 -27.05 -21.27 17.36
C THR A 388 -27.41 -19.81 17.07
N LEU A 389 -27.29 -18.97 18.09
CA LEU A 389 -27.31 -17.50 17.98
C LEU A 389 -25.88 -16.97 18.12
N GLU A 390 -25.57 -15.96 17.34
CA GLU A 390 -24.30 -15.26 17.43
C GLU A 390 -24.54 -13.75 17.50
N LEU A 391 -23.84 -13.09 18.41
CA LEU A 391 -23.81 -11.64 18.53
C LEU A 391 -22.35 -11.19 18.50
N ASP A 392 -22.03 -10.29 17.59
CA ASP A 392 -20.71 -9.72 17.46
C ASP A 392 -20.77 -8.19 17.47
N TYR A 393 -19.90 -7.57 18.23
CA TYR A 393 -19.67 -6.13 18.22
C TYR A 393 -18.18 -5.86 18.11
N SER A 394 -17.82 -4.94 17.26
CA SER A 394 -16.43 -4.46 17.12
C SER A 394 -16.37 -2.96 16.92
N THR A 395 -15.28 -2.39 17.41
CA THR A 395 -14.91 -1.00 17.21
C THR A 395 -13.43 -0.93 16.82
N GLY A 396 -13.12 -0.05 15.89
CA GLY A 396 -11.75 0.20 15.43
C GLY A 396 -11.50 1.68 15.23
N LYS A 397 -10.29 2.11 15.51
CA LYS A 397 -9.84 3.49 15.30
C LYS A 397 -8.41 3.51 14.81
N VAL A 398 -8.15 4.37 13.79
CA VAL A 398 -6.80 4.73 13.31
C VAL A 398 -6.67 6.24 13.36
N GLU A 399 -5.58 6.71 13.94
CA GLU A 399 -5.11 8.09 13.86
C GLU A 399 -3.74 8.10 13.20
N LYS A 400 -3.52 8.97 12.19
CA LYS A 400 -2.24 9.10 11.51
C LYS A 400 -1.87 10.55 11.30
N GLU A 401 -0.64 10.91 11.67
CA GLU A 401 -0.02 12.20 11.40
C GLU A 401 1.19 12.00 10.48
N ILE A 402 1.36 12.86 9.49
CA ILE A 402 2.57 12.93 8.67
C ILE A 402 3.17 14.32 8.86
N ILE A 403 4.48 14.38 9.12
CA ILE A 403 5.28 15.58 9.02
C ILE A 403 6.28 15.36 7.89
N ASP A 404 6.09 16.01 6.74
CA ASP A 404 6.94 15.86 5.57
C ASP A 404 7.59 17.22 5.26
N VAL A 405 8.85 17.37 5.65
CA VAL A 405 9.63 18.59 5.50
C VAL A 405 10.44 18.53 4.22
N GLU A 406 10.15 19.43 3.30
CA GLU A 406 11.01 19.74 2.17
C GLU A 406 11.96 20.85 2.56
N SER A 407 13.27 20.69 2.34
CA SER A 407 14.26 21.68 2.70
C SER A 407 15.15 22.03 1.50
N TYR A 408 15.27 23.31 1.20
CA TYR A 408 16.00 23.81 0.04
C TYR A 408 17.28 24.52 0.45
N SER A 409 18.40 24.05 -0.07
CA SER A 409 19.71 24.67 0.12
C SER A 409 20.48 24.71 -1.20
N GLY A 410 21.59 25.47 -1.22
CA GLY A 410 22.39 25.59 -2.43
C GLY A 410 23.41 26.74 -2.31
N VAL A 411 23.95 27.17 -3.45
CA VAL A 411 25.02 28.21 -3.55
C VAL A 411 24.52 29.63 -3.26
N GLY A 412 23.57 29.77 -2.40
CA GLY A 412 22.96 31.04 -1.98
C GLY A 412 21.59 31.30 -2.63
N ARG A 413 20.85 32.22 -2.02
CA ARG A 413 19.51 32.61 -2.39
C ARG A 413 19.40 33.10 -3.83
N ALA A 414 18.31 32.80 -4.51
CA ALA A 414 18.00 33.37 -5.82
C ALA A 414 18.13 34.90 -5.84
N GLY A 415 18.77 35.42 -6.90
CA GLY A 415 19.07 36.87 -7.02
C GLY A 415 20.34 37.35 -6.32
N THR A 416 21.04 36.51 -5.55
CA THR A 416 22.36 36.89 -5.00
C THR A 416 23.40 36.94 -6.14
N GLU A 417 24.11 38.05 -6.27
CA GLU A 417 25.15 38.20 -7.29
C GLU A 417 26.41 37.35 -6.97
N GLY A 418 27.08 36.87 -8.02
CA GLY A 418 28.37 36.17 -7.91
C GLY A 418 28.28 34.71 -7.46
N ARG A 419 27.09 34.12 -7.45
CA ARG A 419 26.93 32.70 -7.20
C ARG A 419 27.62 31.86 -8.29
N PRO A 420 28.33 30.78 -7.95
CA PRO A 420 28.88 29.87 -8.96
C PRO A 420 27.75 29.19 -9.70
N ILE A 421 27.92 29.06 -11.01
CA ILE A 421 26.95 28.40 -11.91
C ILE A 421 27.27 26.91 -11.96
N THR A 422 26.27 26.08 -11.82
CA THR A 422 26.40 24.62 -12.03
C THR A 422 26.42 24.29 -13.52
N ALA A 423 27.29 23.36 -13.91
CA ALA A 423 27.41 22.83 -15.24
C ALA A 423 27.85 21.37 -15.19
N ARG A 424 27.26 20.53 -16.04
CA ARG A 424 27.56 19.08 -16.11
C ARG A 424 27.40 18.51 -17.51
N SER A 425 28.17 17.47 -17.81
CA SER A 425 27.84 16.52 -18.87
C SER A 425 26.92 15.45 -18.31
N TRP A 426 26.10 14.88 -19.16
CA TRP A 426 25.14 13.84 -18.78
C TRP A 426 24.92 12.81 -19.88
N GLU A 427 24.60 11.59 -19.50
CA GLU A 427 24.26 10.47 -20.38
C GLU A 427 23.06 9.71 -19.78
N MET A 428 22.05 9.42 -20.64
CA MET A 428 20.88 8.62 -20.27
C MET A 428 21.26 7.14 -20.18
N THR A 429 20.85 6.49 -19.10
CA THR A 429 21.07 5.06 -18.85
C THR A 429 19.74 4.34 -18.63
N SER A 430 19.78 3.02 -18.42
CA SER A 430 18.59 2.24 -18.00
C SER A 430 18.17 2.46 -16.56
N SER A 431 18.94 3.21 -15.76
CA SER A 431 18.67 3.59 -14.36
C SER A 431 18.53 5.11 -14.17
N GLY A 432 18.22 5.84 -15.22
CA GLY A 432 18.10 7.29 -15.20
C GLY A 432 19.25 7.99 -15.88
N VAL A 433 19.83 9.02 -15.26
CA VAL A 433 20.90 9.83 -15.83
C VAL A 433 22.21 9.61 -15.07
N MET A 434 23.31 9.57 -15.82
CA MET A 434 24.67 9.56 -15.26
C MET A 434 25.37 10.90 -15.58
N PHE A 435 25.81 11.60 -14.55
CA PHE A 435 26.50 12.87 -14.68
C PHE A 435 28.02 12.70 -14.70
N SER A 436 28.69 13.69 -15.30
CA SER A 436 30.14 13.84 -15.27
C SER A 436 30.53 15.32 -15.43
N ASP A 437 31.80 15.64 -15.31
CA ASP A 437 32.31 16.99 -15.43
C ASP A 437 31.98 17.62 -16.78
N HIS A 438 31.59 18.90 -16.75
CA HIS A 438 31.42 19.70 -17.95
C HIS A 438 32.77 19.91 -18.65
N PRO A 439 32.87 19.90 -20.00
CA PRO A 439 34.11 19.94 -20.74
C PRO A 439 35.01 21.15 -20.43
N THR A 440 34.45 22.24 -19.98
CA THR A 440 35.17 23.51 -19.81
C THR A 440 34.86 24.27 -18.53
N ILE A 441 33.82 23.92 -17.78
CA ILE A 441 33.38 24.58 -16.55
C ILE A 441 33.66 23.64 -15.38
N ALA A 442 34.37 24.12 -14.38
CA ALA A 442 34.65 23.31 -13.19
C ALA A 442 33.37 23.01 -12.40
N PRO A 443 33.21 21.80 -11.85
CA PRO A 443 32.05 21.45 -11.02
C PRO A 443 31.99 22.33 -9.77
N VAL A 444 30.75 22.58 -9.32
CA VAL A 444 30.48 23.20 -8.02
C VAL A 444 30.55 22.12 -6.94
N ASP A 445 31.33 22.36 -5.89
CA ASP A 445 31.39 21.46 -4.74
C ASP A 445 30.16 21.64 -3.84
N LEU A 446 29.22 20.72 -3.96
CA LEU A 446 27.95 20.70 -3.20
C LEU A 446 28.13 20.15 -1.77
N THR A 447 29.33 19.76 -1.40
CA THR A 447 29.69 19.28 -0.05
C THR A 447 30.38 20.32 0.81
N ASP A 448 30.71 21.50 0.25
CA ASP A 448 31.38 22.56 0.95
C ASP A 448 30.44 23.39 1.83
N PRO A 449 30.51 23.29 3.18
CA PRO A 449 29.66 24.02 4.09
C PRO A 449 29.88 25.55 4.08
N THR A 450 30.94 26.02 3.46
CA THR A 450 31.20 27.47 3.30
C THR A 450 30.53 28.05 2.06
N LEU A 451 30.15 27.20 1.13
CA LEU A 451 29.51 27.53 -0.14
C LEU A 451 28.00 27.32 -0.10
N ILE A 452 27.56 26.24 0.52
CA ILE A 452 26.16 25.87 0.60
C ILE A 452 25.48 26.59 1.77
N SER A 453 24.34 27.19 1.50
CA SER A 453 23.52 27.91 2.48
C SER A 453 22.08 27.43 2.48
N LEU A 454 21.41 27.54 3.63
CA LEU A 454 20.00 27.25 3.81
C LEU A 454 19.15 28.38 3.23
N ALA A 455 18.95 28.33 1.93
CA ALA A 455 18.18 29.31 1.18
C ALA A 455 17.78 28.72 -0.19
N GLY A 456 16.59 28.97 -0.65
CA GLY A 456 16.12 28.57 -1.97
C GLY A 456 17.01 29.14 -3.09
N PRO A 457 17.81 28.31 -3.79
CA PRO A 457 18.69 28.78 -4.86
C PRO A 457 17.92 29.13 -6.14
N GLN A 458 16.71 28.63 -6.27
CA GLN A 458 15.73 28.98 -7.29
C GLN A 458 14.76 30.05 -6.76
N ALA A 459 14.14 30.81 -7.64
CA ALA A 459 13.16 31.84 -7.24
C ALA A 459 11.77 31.24 -6.97
N TRP A 460 11.71 30.02 -6.41
CA TRP A 460 10.45 29.38 -6.12
C TRP A 460 9.74 30.08 -4.96
N GLY A 461 8.42 30.15 -5.08
CA GLY A 461 7.53 30.45 -3.99
C GLY A 461 7.63 31.84 -3.38
N ALA A 462 8.34 32.80 -4.01
CA ALA A 462 8.22 34.18 -3.59
C ALA A 462 6.74 34.56 -3.52
N ARG A 463 6.22 34.70 -2.31
CA ARG A 463 4.81 34.97 -2.02
C ARG A 463 4.71 36.31 -1.29
N PRO A 464 4.67 37.44 -2.02
CA PRO A 464 4.56 38.76 -1.39
C PRO A 464 3.29 38.93 -0.57
N LEU A 465 2.42 37.93 -0.59
CA LEU A 465 1.14 37.93 0.14
C LEU A 465 1.27 37.32 1.55
N LEU A 466 2.35 36.62 1.86
CA LEU A 466 2.58 35.98 3.14
C LEU A 466 3.57 36.78 4.01
N GLU A 467 3.67 36.46 5.26
CA GLU A 467 4.55 37.09 6.24
C GLU A 467 6.03 36.87 5.93
N SER A 468 6.36 35.80 5.19
CA SER A 468 7.66 35.51 4.63
C SER A 468 7.60 35.50 3.11
N ASP A 469 8.50 36.19 2.44
CA ASP A 469 8.57 36.29 0.99
C ASP A 469 9.50 35.27 0.34
N ALA A 470 9.92 34.22 1.07
CA ALA A 470 10.78 33.17 0.57
C ALA A 470 10.22 31.78 0.86
N GLN A 471 10.55 30.87 -0.01
CA GLN A 471 10.36 29.45 0.22
C GLN A 471 11.75 28.80 0.32
N ASP A 472 12.26 28.65 1.54
CA ASP A 472 13.51 27.95 1.85
C ASP A 472 13.22 26.49 2.23
N GLY A 473 11.95 26.13 2.31
CA GLY A 473 11.40 24.82 2.52
C GLY A 473 9.88 24.86 2.50
N PHE A 474 9.30 23.69 2.66
CA PHE A 474 7.87 23.51 2.81
C PHE A 474 7.60 22.37 3.80
N VAL A 475 6.52 22.42 4.56
CA VAL A 475 6.09 21.29 5.37
C VAL A 475 4.66 20.91 5.00
N ASN A 476 4.44 19.63 4.73
CA ASN A 476 3.13 19.01 4.63
C ASN A 476 2.83 18.31 5.96
N GLN A 477 1.65 18.57 6.53
CA GLN A 477 1.22 18.02 7.82
C GLN A 477 -0.22 17.50 7.76
N PRO A 478 -0.52 16.53 6.86
CA PRO A 478 -1.86 15.96 6.83
C PRO A 478 -2.11 15.08 8.06
N LEU A 479 -3.35 15.21 8.59
CA LEU A 479 -3.91 14.36 9.64
C LEU A 479 -4.99 13.49 9.02
N PHE A 480 -5.01 12.21 9.42
CA PHE A 480 -6.03 11.25 9.02
C PHE A 480 -6.62 10.61 10.27
N GLU A 481 -7.94 10.52 10.30
CA GLU A 481 -8.66 9.77 11.34
C GLU A 481 -9.66 8.84 10.66
N GLU A 482 -9.77 7.61 11.16
CA GLU A 482 -10.79 6.67 10.73
C GLU A 482 -11.34 5.92 11.93
N GLU A 483 -12.67 5.85 12.02
CA GLU A 483 -13.41 5.11 13.03
C GLU A 483 -14.41 4.16 12.35
N LEU A 484 -14.56 2.96 12.88
CA LEU A 484 -15.48 1.94 12.39
C LEU A 484 -16.11 1.18 13.53
N ASP A 485 -17.42 1.26 13.66
CA ASP A 485 -18.23 0.46 14.58
C ASP A 485 -19.08 -0.55 13.81
N THR A 486 -19.11 -1.80 14.25
CA THR A 486 -19.94 -2.84 13.62
C THR A 486 -20.67 -3.66 14.66
N LEU A 487 -21.97 -3.86 14.47
CA LEU A 487 -22.82 -4.73 15.23
C LEU A 487 -23.46 -5.79 14.32
N ARG A 488 -23.26 -7.06 14.66
CA ARG A 488 -23.77 -8.21 13.90
C ARG A 488 -24.59 -9.13 14.80
N PHE A 489 -25.71 -9.61 14.27
CA PHE A 489 -26.55 -10.63 14.88
C PHE A 489 -26.89 -11.70 13.86
N ASP A 490 -26.57 -12.95 14.19
CA ASP A 490 -26.78 -14.11 13.32
C ASP A 490 -27.57 -15.21 14.02
N VAL A 491 -28.36 -15.91 13.23
CA VAL A 491 -29.02 -17.19 13.58
C VAL A 491 -28.57 -18.22 12.59
N LYS A 492 -27.99 -19.31 13.07
CA LYS A 492 -27.50 -20.43 12.25
C LYS A 492 -28.18 -21.70 12.72
N GLY A 493 -28.59 -22.56 11.81
CA GLY A 493 -29.24 -23.78 12.20
C GLY A 493 -29.27 -24.89 11.16
N TYR A 494 -29.27 -26.12 11.66
CA TYR A 494 -29.51 -27.30 10.84
C TYR A 494 -31.00 -27.41 10.52
N VAL A 495 -31.30 -27.68 9.26
CA VAL A 495 -32.66 -27.91 8.76
C VAL A 495 -32.66 -29.16 7.89
N ASP A 496 -33.78 -29.88 7.81
CA ASP A 496 -33.97 -31.05 6.94
C ASP A 496 -35.08 -30.72 5.95
N TRP A 497 -34.76 -29.98 4.90
CA TRP A 497 -35.67 -29.61 3.83
C TRP A 497 -35.28 -30.29 2.49
N GLY A 498 -34.95 -31.56 2.54
CA GLY A 498 -34.50 -32.34 1.39
C GLY A 498 -33.04 -32.03 1.03
N VAL A 499 -32.78 -31.20 0.01
CA VAL A 499 -31.43 -30.83 -0.38
C VAL A 499 -30.86 -29.67 0.45
N VAL A 500 -31.68 -29.03 1.26
CA VAL A 500 -31.26 -27.95 2.14
C VAL A 500 -31.01 -28.52 3.53
N THR A 501 -29.78 -28.43 4.00
CA THR A 501 -29.29 -28.97 5.27
C THR A 501 -29.00 -27.92 6.32
N GLY A 502 -28.78 -26.67 5.90
CA GLY A 502 -28.49 -25.56 6.80
C GLY A 502 -29.22 -24.28 6.42
N LEU A 503 -29.46 -23.43 7.40
CA LEU A 503 -29.99 -22.08 7.23
C LEU A 503 -29.18 -21.14 8.11
N SER A 504 -28.65 -20.06 7.51
CA SER A 504 -28.10 -18.93 8.22
C SER A 504 -28.83 -17.66 7.81
N ALA A 505 -29.12 -16.79 8.76
CA ALA A 505 -29.68 -15.47 8.49
C ALA A 505 -29.15 -14.45 9.51
N GLY A 506 -28.90 -13.26 9.06
CA GLY A 506 -28.34 -12.26 9.95
C GLY A 506 -28.59 -10.83 9.50
N VAL A 507 -28.27 -9.92 10.43
CA VAL A 507 -28.29 -8.47 10.22
C VAL A 507 -26.95 -7.90 10.71
N VAL A 508 -26.37 -7.01 9.91
CA VAL A 508 -25.16 -6.28 10.26
C VAL A 508 -25.42 -4.80 10.07
N TYR A 509 -25.10 -4.02 11.08
CA TYR A 509 -25.06 -2.57 11.02
C TYR A 509 -23.60 -2.11 11.19
N SER A 510 -23.15 -1.24 10.33
CA SER A 510 -21.81 -0.67 10.35
C SER A 510 -21.88 0.84 10.17
N ASP A 511 -21.13 1.57 10.98
CA ASP A 511 -20.98 3.01 10.98
C ASP A 511 -19.49 3.33 10.86
N ARG A 512 -19.13 4.07 9.82
CA ARG A 512 -17.74 4.45 9.49
C ARG A 512 -17.63 5.93 9.25
N SER A 513 -16.62 6.56 9.85
CA SER A 513 -16.21 7.92 9.56
C SER A 513 -14.73 7.96 9.20
N LYS A 514 -14.39 8.66 8.14
CA LYS A 514 -12.99 8.91 7.73
C LYS A 514 -12.78 10.35 7.38
N SER A 515 -11.75 10.99 7.95
CA SER A 515 -11.41 12.37 7.70
C SER A 515 -9.95 12.55 7.29
N LYS A 516 -9.70 13.61 6.53
CA LYS A 516 -8.38 14.11 6.18
C LYS A 516 -8.34 15.62 6.33
N ASP A 517 -7.40 16.11 7.15
CA ASP A 517 -7.06 17.52 7.24
C ASP A 517 -5.71 17.75 6.56
N ASN A 518 -5.70 18.45 5.41
CA ASN A 518 -4.51 18.66 4.60
C ASN A 518 -3.79 19.97 4.96
N ASN A 519 -3.11 19.99 6.10
CA ASN A 519 -2.35 21.14 6.60
C ASN A 519 -0.97 21.25 5.92
N GLY A 520 -0.40 22.48 5.95
CA GLY A 520 0.96 22.72 5.48
C GLY A 520 1.37 24.16 5.60
N ALA A 521 2.69 24.42 5.55
CA ALA A 521 3.25 25.76 5.67
C ALA A 521 4.49 25.96 4.79
N TYR A 522 4.65 27.18 4.29
CA TYR A 522 5.92 27.65 3.73
C TYR A 522 6.94 27.89 4.85
N LEU A 523 8.16 27.45 4.63
CA LEU A 523 9.27 27.61 5.57
C LEU A 523 10.27 28.63 5.05
N THR A 524 10.57 29.64 5.86
CA THR A 524 11.56 30.69 5.52
C THR A 524 12.65 30.72 6.57
N ALA A 525 13.92 30.71 6.15
CA ALA A 525 15.05 30.83 7.05
C ALA A 525 15.09 32.23 7.71
N PRO A 526 15.44 32.33 9.00
CA PRO A 526 15.33 33.57 9.77
C PRO A 526 16.26 34.68 9.30
N SER A 527 17.24 34.37 8.48
CA SER A 527 18.17 35.34 7.88
C SER A 527 17.62 36.04 6.63
N TYR A 528 16.43 35.65 6.16
CA TYR A 528 15.83 36.29 4.99
C TYR A 528 15.85 37.83 5.10
N PRO A 529 16.20 38.60 4.03
CA PRO A 529 16.49 38.14 2.65
C PRO A 529 17.95 37.70 2.40
N GLY A 530 18.78 37.62 3.41
CA GLY A 530 20.16 37.11 3.30
C GLY A 530 20.21 35.58 3.22
N ASN A 531 21.43 35.06 3.05
CA ASN A 531 21.69 33.63 3.12
C ASN A 531 21.85 33.20 4.59
N ALA A 532 21.41 32.01 4.93
CA ALA A 532 21.66 31.38 6.23
C ALA A 532 22.71 30.27 6.10
N PRO A 533 23.74 30.24 6.97
CA PRO A 533 24.54 29.03 7.07
C PRO A 533 23.69 27.88 7.56
N ILE A 534 24.06 26.64 7.18
CA ILE A 534 23.45 25.47 7.75
C ILE A 534 23.87 25.36 9.22
N PRO A 535 22.92 25.30 10.19
CA PRO A 535 23.25 25.39 11.61
C PRO A 535 24.12 24.24 12.12
N GLU A 536 23.84 23.02 11.65
CA GLU A 536 24.56 21.80 11.99
C GLU A 536 24.71 20.93 10.76
N VAL A 537 25.91 20.50 10.47
CA VAL A 537 26.23 19.62 9.35
C VAL A 537 26.47 18.22 9.89
N LEU A 538 25.72 17.25 9.43
CA LEU A 538 25.85 15.85 9.80
C LEU A 538 27.00 15.14 9.05
N GLY A 539 27.28 15.57 7.82
CA GLY A 539 28.28 14.98 6.94
C GLY A 539 27.97 15.20 5.47
N VAL A 540 28.24 14.19 4.68
CA VAL A 540 27.99 14.16 3.24
C VAL A 540 27.19 12.91 2.89
N THR A 541 26.12 13.09 2.14
CA THR A 541 25.42 11.99 1.46
C THR A 541 25.99 11.84 0.06
N ASN A 542 26.53 10.66 -0.28
CA ASN A 542 27.10 10.41 -1.61
C ASN A 542 25.98 10.22 -2.64
N LEU A 543 26.23 10.64 -3.88
CA LEU A 543 25.34 10.46 -5.02
C LEU A 543 26.06 9.74 -6.17
N ASN A 544 26.94 8.79 -5.83
CA ASN A 544 27.76 8.07 -6.80
C ASN A 544 26.92 7.30 -7.83
N PHE A 545 25.69 6.89 -7.47
CA PHE A 545 24.78 6.22 -8.38
C PHE A 545 24.36 7.05 -9.61
N ILE A 546 24.46 8.39 -9.50
CA ILE A 546 24.25 9.30 -10.64
C ILE A 546 25.56 10.00 -11.06
N GLY A 547 26.74 9.55 -10.58
CA GLY A 547 28.04 10.11 -10.98
C GLY A 547 28.41 11.44 -10.31
N ILE A 548 27.78 11.79 -9.18
CA ILE A 548 28.06 12.99 -8.40
C ILE A 548 28.66 12.59 -7.06
N ASP A 549 29.74 13.25 -6.59
CA ASP A 549 30.45 12.91 -5.35
C ASP A 549 29.53 12.96 -4.12
N GLY A 550 28.59 13.89 -4.07
CA GLY A 550 27.60 13.99 -3.00
C GLY A 550 27.09 15.40 -2.73
N VAL A 551 26.30 15.50 -1.66
CA VAL A 551 25.69 16.72 -1.16
C VAL A 551 25.89 16.85 0.35
N LEU A 552 25.85 18.06 0.86
CA LEU A 552 25.92 18.33 2.29
C LEU A 552 24.67 17.78 2.98
N ALA A 553 24.86 17.03 4.07
CA ALA A 553 23.78 16.44 4.86
C ALA A 553 23.53 17.25 6.15
N TYR A 554 22.25 17.50 6.46
CA TYR A 554 21.78 18.13 7.69
C TYR A 554 20.38 17.64 8.07
N ASP A 555 19.99 17.85 9.34
CA ASP A 555 18.70 17.42 9.89
C ASP A 555 17.63 18.50 9.69
N SER A 556 16.83 18.38 8.64
CA SER A 556 15.74 19.31 8.33
C SER A 556 14.53 19.15 9.24
N LEU A 557 14.22 17.92 9.68
CA LEU A 557 13.11 17.65 10.60
C LEU A 557 13.42 18.28 11.98
N GLY A 558 14.63 18.06 12.52
CA GLY A 558 15.05 18.68 13.77
C GLY A 558 15.11 20.22 13.69
N LEU A 559 15.48 20.79 12.53
CA LEU A 559 15.39 22.25 12.33
C LEU A 559 13.92 22.71 12.38
N PHE A 560 13.01 22.01 11.73
CA PHE A 560 11.58 22.33 11.77
C PHE A 560 11.01 22.19 13.20
N GLU A 561 11.22 21.06 13.86
CA GLU A 561 10.71 20.82 15.23
C GLU A 561 11.29 21.78 16.28
N SER A 562 12.50 22.27 16.06
CA SER A 562 13.11 23.30 16.94
C SER A 562 12.50 24.70 16.78
N GLY A 563 11.62 24.91 15.78
CA GLY A 563 11.07 26.20 15.43
C GLY A 563 12.12 27.14 14.81
N TYR A 564 13.10 26.61 14.10
CA TYR A 564 14.13 27.41 13.42
C TYR A 564 13.54 28.26 12.30
N TYR A 565 12.57 27.73 11.55
CA TYR A 565 11.96 28.42 10.42
C TYR A 565 10.86 29.40 10.85
N ILE A 566 10.65 30.43 10.04
CA ILE A 566 9.44 31.25 10.07
C ILE A 566 8.41 30.52 9.21
N GLU A 567 7.29 30.10 9.82
CA GLU A 567 6.22 29.37 9.16
C GLU A 567 5.15 30.33 8.66
N SER A 568 4.63 30.06 7.46
CA SER A 568 3.50 30.78 6.89
C SER A 568 2.47 29.78 6.37
N ASP A 569 1.28 29.77 6.94
CA ASP A 569 0.18 28.88 6.60
C ASP A 569 -0.12 28.88 5.09
N ALA A 570 0.08 27.75 4.46
CA ALA A 570 -0.07 27.56 3.02
C ALA A 570 -1.54 27.63 2.58
N SER A 571 -2.50 27.27 3.42
CA SER A 571 -3.93 27.29 3.09
C SER A 571 -4.43 28.69 2.70
N ARG A 572 -3.72 29.74 3.13
CA ARG A 572 -4.02 31.14 2.79
C ARG A 572 -3.85 31.46 1.30
N VAL A 573 -3.01 30.69 0.58
CA VAL A 573 -2.64 30.94 -0.83
C VAL A 573 -2.67 29.69 -1.70
N GLN A 574 -2.76 28.52 -1.10
CA GLN A 574 -2.92 27.24 -1.76
C GLN A 574 -4.33 26.71 -1.51
N ASN A 575 -5.23 26.89 -2.46
CA ASN A 575 -6.63 26.47 -2.36
C ASN A 575 -6.80 24.95 -2.41
N ASP A 576 -5.80 24.21 -2.92
CA ASP A 576 -5.73 22.75 -2.91
C ASP A 576 -5.66 22.15 -1.49
N ARG A 577 -5.14 22.88 -0.51
CA ARG A 577 -5.15 22.43 0.90
C ARG A 577 -6.58 22.21 1.39
N LEU A 578 -7.43 23.21 1.24
CA LEU A 578 -8.85 23.07 1.57
C LEU A 578 -9.61 22.22 0.54
N GLY A 579 -9.15 22.16 -0.71
CA GLY A 579 -9.65 21.28 -1.74
C GLY A 579 -9.42 19.78 -1.47
N ASP A 580 -8.56 19.44 -0.49
CA ASP A 580 -8.22 18.07 -0.09
C ASP A 580 -8.40 17.85 1.44
N THR A 581 -9.21 18.68 2.09
CA THR A 581 -9.65 18.55 3.49
C THR A 581 -11.13 18.15 3.50
N TYR A 582 -11.46 16.96 4.01
CA TYR A 582 -12.81 16.38 3.93
C TYR A 582 -13.08 15.37 5.03
N THR A 583 -14.37 15.06 5.23
CA THR A 583 -14.85 13.91 6.00
C THR A 583 -15.86 13.13 5.16
N VAL A 584 -15.79 11.82 5.23
CA VAL A 584 -16.75 10.88 4.62
C VAL A 584 -17.32 9.99 5.70
N ASP A 585 -18.64 10.01 5.84
CA ASP A 585 -19.41 9.18 6.77
C ASP A 585 -20.25 8.16 6.00
N GLU A 586 -20.30 6.90 6.46
CA GLU A 586 -21.06 5.83 5.84
C GLU A 586 -21.79 4.99 6.89
N GLU A 587 -23.09 4.88 6.76
CA GLU A 587 -23.92 3.95 7.53
C GLU A 587 -24.39 2.80 6.61
N LEU A 588 -24.11 1.56 6.99
CA LEU A 588 -24.49 0.38 6.23
C LEU A 588 -25.41 -0.51 7.04
N LEU A 589 -26.54 -0.90 6.45
CA LEU A 589 -27.41 -1.95 6.97
C LEU A 589 -27.43 -3.13 6.00
N THR A 590 -26.90 -4.27 6.43
CA THR A 590 -26.85 -5.50 5.65
C THR A 590 -27.81 -6.53 6.23
N LEU A 591 -28.68 -7.07 5.40
CA LEU A 591 -29.55 -8.22 5.72
C LEU A 591 -29.14 -9.37 4.81
N TYR A 592 -29.01 -10.57 5.38
CA TYR A 592 -28.68 -11.72 4.55
C TYR A 592 -29.39 -13.01 4.98
N THR A 593 -29.49 -13.93 4.04
CA THR A 593 -29.86 -15.33 4.28
C THR A 593 -29.01 -16.24 3.39
N LYS A 594 -28.58 -17.37 3.95
CA LYS A 594 -27.80 -18.41 3.29
C LYS A 594 -28.42 -19.78 3.58
N LEU A 595 -28.58 -20.59 2.57
CA LEU A 595 -29.01 -21.98 2.66
C LEU A 595 -27.82 -22.86 2.28
N ASP A 596 -27.46 -23.79 3.14
CA ASP A 596 -26.47 -24.81 2.85
C ASP A 596 -27.16 -25.98 2.16
N LEU A 597 -26.50 -26.51 1.13
CA LEU A 597 -27.04 -27.52 0.22
C LEU A 597 -26.19 -28.78 0.27
N GLU A 598 -26.84 -29.93 0.37
CA GLU A 598 -26.23 -31.23 0.19
C GLU A 598 -27.14 -32.13 -0.65
N MET A 599 -26.57 -32.74 -1.69
CA MET A 599 -27.34 -33.63 -2.58
C MET A 599 -26.43 -34.65 -3.23
N GLU A 600 -27.02 -35.79 -3.57
CA GLU A 600 -26.40 -36.81 -4.39
C GLU A 600 -26.99 -36.78 -5.81
N VAL A 601 -26.13 -36.60 -6.81
CA VAL A 601 -26.51 -36.55 -8.23
C VAL A 601 -25.86 -37.74 -8.95
N GLY A 602 -26.58 -38.82 -9.05
CA GLY A 602 -25.99 -40.11 -9.47
C GLY A 602 -25.11 -40.69 -8.37
N ASP A 603 -23.80 -40.82 -8.66
CA ASP A 603 -22.79 -41.30 -7.71
C ASP A 603 -21.90 -40.12 -7.22
N ILE A 604 -22.29 -38.86 -7.54
CA ILE A 604 -21.53 -37.66 -7.22
C ILE A 604 -22.15 -36.96 -6.02
N TRP A 605 -21.35 -36.78 -4.98
CA TRP A 605 -21.73 -35.93 -3.84
C TRP A 605 -21.51 -34.46 -4.15
N VAL A 606 -22.57 -33.65 -4.02
CA VAL A 606 -22.57 -32.22 -4.25
C VAL A 606 -22.94 -31.50 -2.97
N ARG A 607 -22.11 -30.60 -2.51
CA ARG A 607 -22.38 -29.68 -1.42
C ARG A 607 -22.23 -28.24 -1.90
N GLY A 608 -22.83 -27.28 -1.21
CA GLY A 608 -22.73 -25.89 -1.60
C GLY A 608 -23.57 -24.99 -0.74
N ASN A 609 -23.69 -23.74 -1.18
CA ASN A 609 -24.58 -22.76 -0.56
C ASN A 609 -25.24 -21.89 -1.62
N VAL A 610 -26.42 -21.40 -1.31
CA VAL A 610 -27.10 -20.34 -2.06
C VAL A 610 -27.51 -19.25 -1.07
N GLY A 611 -27.24 -18.01 -1.41
CA GLY A 611 -27.52 -16.92 -0.52
C GLY A 611 -28.00 -15.65 -1.21
N LEU A 612 -28.57 -14.78 -0.43
CA LEU A 612 -29.02 -13.46 -0.83
C LEU A 612 -28.60 -12.47 0.27
N GLN A 613 -27.93 -11.41 -0.13
CA GLN A 613 -27.56 -10.29 0.75
C GLN A 613 -28.16 -9.01 0.19
N VAL A 614 -28.71 -8.18 1.05
CA VAL A 614 -29.23 -6.86 0.72
C VAL A 614 -28.45 -5.83 1.55
N VAL A 615 -27.76 -4.92 0.90
CA VAL A 615 -26.98 -3.86 1.51
C VAL A 615 -27.65 -2.54 1.24
N SER A 616 -28.06 -1.82 2.27
CA SER A 616 -28.55 -0.44 2.20
C SER A 616 -27.48 0.46 2.78
N ALA A 617 -27.09 1.47 2.03
CA ALA A 617 -26.08 2.43 2.41
C ALA A 617 -26.63 3.86 2.42
N ASP A 618 -26.23 4.64 3.41
CA ASP A 618 -26.32 6.09 3.47
C ASP A 618 -24.89 6.61 3.54
N GLN A 619 -24.45 7.37 2.53
CA GLN A 619 -23.12 7.98 2.51
C GLN A 619 -23.25 9.50 2.45
N GLN A 620 -22.51 10.18 3.30
CA GLN A 620 -22.46 11.63 3.38
C GLN A 620 -21.01 12.10 3.39
N SER A 621 -20.76 13.24 2.77
CA SER A 621 -19.43 13.83 2.76
C SER A 621 -19.50 15.33 3.00
N THR A 622 -18.52 15.84 3.75
CA THR A 622 -18.35 17.27 4.01
C THR A 622 -16.94 17.71 3.62
N GLY A 623 -16.83 18.95 3.17
CA GLY A 623 -15.54 19.51 2.72
C GLY A 623 -15.69 20.97 2.31
N PHE A 624 -14.87 21.42 1.36
CA PHE A 624 -14.81 22.81 0.97
C PHE A 624 -14.89 23.00 -0.56
N PHE A 625 -15.63 23.99 -0.97
CA PHE A 625 -15.38 24.70 -2.21
C PHE A 625 -14.21 25.67 -1.96
N ALA A 626 -13.20 25.67 -2.81
CA ALA A 626 -12.04 26.54 -2.66
C ALA A 626 -11.62 27.13 -4.01
N THR A 627 -11.30 28.42 -4.00
CA THR A 627 -10.81 29.19 -5.16
C THR A 627 -9.79 30.22 -4.71
N SER A 628 -9.10 30.88 -5.64
CA SER A 628 -8.21 32.00 -5.33
C SER A 628 -8.80 33.32 -5.84
N ASN A 629 -8.70 34.37 -5.04
CA ASN A 629 -9.04 35.73 -5.49
C ASN A 629 -7.95 36.30 -6.40
N ARG A 630 -8.19 37.52 -6.95
CA ARG A 630 -7.23 38.18 -7.86
C ARG A 630 -5.87 38.43 -7.24
N GLU A 631 -5.84 38.69 -5.94
CA GLU A 631 -4.60 38.89 -5.18
C GLU A 631 -3.87 37.58 -4.89
N GLY A 632 -4.48 36.42 -5.14
CA GLY A 632 -3.91 35.08 -4.91
C GLY A 632 -4.25 34.48 -3.55
N PHE A 633 -5.10 35.10 -2.74
CA PHE A 633 -5.56 34.52 -1.47
C PHE A 633 -6.68 33.51 -1.69
N THR A 634 -6.66 32.44 -0.92
CA THR A 634 -7.71 31.41 -0.90
C THR A 634 -9.03 31.99 -0.38
N VAL A 635 -10.11 31.66 -1.06
CA VAL A 635 -11.50 31.87 -0.64
C VAL A 635 -12.20 30.52 -0.62
N ALA A 636 -12.76 30.14 0.52
CA ALA A 636 -13.39 28.83 0.69
C ALA A 636 -14.72 28.94 1.41
N ASN A 637 -15.65 28.03 1.06
CA ASN A 637 -16.93 27.85 1.73
C ASN A 637 -17.17 26.34 1.98
N PRO A 638 -17.82 25.97 3.09
CA PRO A 638 -18.19 24.58 3.34
C PRO A 638 -19.17 24.07 2.29
N VAL A 639 -19.00 22.82 1.88
CA VAL A 639 -19.90 22.08 0.99
C VAL A 639 -20.16 20.70 1.57
N SER A 640 -21.27 20.09 1.17
CA SER A 640 -21.59 18.71 1.52
C SER A 640 -22.36 18.04 0.39
N GLY A 641 -22.29 16.74 0.33
CA GLY A 641 -23.03 15.92 -0.63
C GLY A 641 -23.14 14.49 -0.13
N GLY A 642 -23.83 13.63 -0.86
CA GLY A 642 -24.00 12.23 -0.48
C GLY A 642 -24.98 11.49 -1.36
N ALA A 643 -25.12 10.19 -1.13
CA ALA A 643 -26.05 9.32 -1.86
C ALA A 643 -26.58 8.20 -0.97
N ASP A 644 -27.84 7.83 -1.21
CA ASP A 644 -28.47 6.63 -0.67
C ASP A 644 -28.59 5.58 -1.77
N TYR A 645 -28.26 4.32 -1.48
CA TYR A 645 -28.45 3.24 -2.43
C TYR A 645 -28.76 1.91 -1.74
N THR A 646 -29.30 0.96 -2.50
CA THR A 646 -29.57 -0.39 -2.01
C THR A 646 -29.19 -1.40 -3.08
N ASP A 647 -28.31 -2.34 -2.72
CA ASP A 647 -27.85 -3.41 -3.58
C ASP A 647 -28.35 -4.76 -3.14
N VAL A 648 -28.63 -5.63 -4.12
CA VAL A 648 -29.07 -7.00 -3.91
C VAL A 648 -28.03 -7.94 -4.52
N LEU A 649 -27.42 -8.75 -3.68
CA LEU A 649 -26.24 -9.55 -3.99
C LEU A 649 -26.55 -11.05 -3.82
N PRO A 650 -27.02 -11.73 -4.89
CA PRO A 650 -27.19 -13.18 -4.90
C PRO A 650 -25.83 -13.88 -5.01
N THR A 651 -25.70 -15.02 -4.32
CA THR A 651 -24.54 -15.90 -4.37
C THR A 651 -24.95 -17.37 -4.53
N LEU A 652 -24.18 -18.13 -5.27
CA LEU A 652 -24.26 -19.58 -5.37
C LEU A 652 -22.85 -20.16 -5.44
N ASN A 653 -22.51 -21.05 -4.52
CA ASN A 653 -21.30 -21.85 -4.56
C ASN A 653 -21.68 -23.34 -4.52
N LEU A 654 -21.13 -24.12 -5.44
CA LEU A 654 -21.30 -25.56 -5.49
C LEU A 654 -19.94 -26.23 -5.58
N SER A 655 -19.76 -27.31 -4.83
CA SER A 655 -18.59 -28.18 -4.84
C SER A 655 -19.03 -29.61 -5.05
N ALA A 656 -18.58 -30.24 -6.12
CA ALA A 656 -18.92 -31.61 -6.50
C ALA A 656 -17.66 -32.48 -6.42
N GLU A 657 -17.65 -33.52 -5.58
CA GLU A 657 -16.63 -34.55 -5.58
C GLU A 657 -16.92 -35.56 -6.68
N VAL A 658 -16.27 -35.34 -7.84
CA VAL A 658 -16.52 -36.16 -9.05
C VAL A 658 -15.78 -37.49 -9.03
N ALA A 659 -14.74 -37.62 -8.24
CA ALA A 659 -14.02 -38.84 -7.88
C ALA A 659 -13.29 -38.59 -6.56
N GLU A 660 -12.77 -39.66 -5.91
CA GLU A 660 -12.01 -39.51 -4.65
C GLU A 660 -10.91 -38.47 -4.76
N GLY A 661 -10.96 -37.42 -3.92
CA GLY A 661 -10.06 -36.31 -3.92
C GLY A 661 -10.11 -35.38 -5.14
N GLN A 662 -11.12 -35.50 -6.03
CA GLN A 662 -11.28 -34.67 -7.21
C GLN A 662 -12.56 -33.85 -7.13
N PHE A 663 -12.37 -32.52 -7.10
CA PHE A 663 -13.48 -31.59 -6.94
C PHE A 663 -13.66 -30.72 -8.18
N VAL A 664 -14.92 -30.47 -8.54
CA VAL A 664 -15.33 -29.43 -9.47
C VAL A 664 -16.12 -28.37 -8.68
N ARG A 665 -15.69 -27.13 -8.72
CA ARG A 665 -16.34 -26.02 -8.02
C ARG A 665 -16.93 -25.03 -9.01
N LEU A 666 -18.13 -24.54 -8.69
CA LEU A 666 -18.82 -23.49 -9.45
C LEU A 666 -19.23 -22.36 -8.51
N GLY A 667 -18.84 -21.14 -8.85
CA GLY A 667 -19.27 -19.89 -8.19
C GLY A 667 -20.05 -19.01 -9.15
N LEU A 668 -21.20 -18.49 -8.71
CA LEU A 668 -21.96 -17.44 -9.39
C LEU A 668 -22.35 -16.39 -8.37
N SER A 669 -22.02 -15.11 -8.64
CA SER A 669 -22.36 -14.03 -7.71
C SER A 669 -22.51 -12.69 -8.42
N LYS A 670 -23.26 -11.79 -7.80
CA LYS A 670 -23.15 -10.37 -8.01
C LYS A 670 -22.34 -9.80 -6.85
N VAL A 671 -21.29 -9.04 -7.16
CA VAL A 671 -20.39 -8.42 -6.19
C VAL A 671 -20.35 -6.91 -6.38
N ILE A 672 -20.09 -6.20 -5.30
CA ILE A 672 -19.89 -4.75 -5.31
C ILE A 672 -18.61 -4.40 -4.57
N SER A 673 -18.00 -3.26 -4.95
CA SER A 673 -17.00 -2.55 -4.15
C SER A 673 -17.50 -1.14 -3.88
N ARG A 674 -17.48 -0.74 -2.63
CA ARG A 674 -17.85 0.65 -2.26
C ARG A 674 -16.89 1.64 -2.92
N PRO A 675 -17.34 2.88 -3.24
CA PRO A 675 -16.50 3.89 -3.85
C PRO A 675 -15.27 4.19 -2.98
N ARG A 676 -14.22 4.66 -3.59
CA ARG A 676 -13.04 5.19 -2.89
C ARG A 676 -13.44 6.41 -2.07
N MET A 677 -12.90 6.54 -0.87
CA MET A 677 -13.28 7.63 0.05
C MET A 677 -12.76 8.98 -0.41
N ASP A 678 -11.57 9.05 -0.97
CA ASP A 678 -11.02 10.28 -1.56
C ASP A 678 -11.80 10.76 -2.78
N ASP A 679 -12.39 9.84 -3.58
CA ASP A 679 -13.25 10.18 -4.72
C ASP A 679 -14.62 10.72 -4.29
N MET A 680 -15.12 10.30 -3.11
CA MET A 680 -16.43 10.74 -2.59
C MET A 680 -16.41 12.12 -1.90
N ARG A 681 -15.25 12.76 -1.76
CA ARG A 681 -15.19 14.10 -1.19
C ARG A 681 -16.07 15.09 -1.99
N PRO A 682 -16.81 15.99 -1.34
CA PRO A 682 -17.63 16.98 -2.03
C PRO A 682 -16.82 18.19 -2.48
N ASN A 683 -15.52 18.20 -2.20
CA ASN A 683 -14.62 19.31 -2.46
C ASN A 683 -14.59 19.66 -3.93
N THR A 684 -14.67 20.98 -4.19
CA THR A 684 -14.51 21.55 -5.52
C THR A 684 -13.43 22.61 -5.48
N GLN A 685 -12.31 22.32 -6.12
CA GLN A 685 -11.23 23.28 -6.33
C GLN A 685 -11.50 24.03 -7.63
N VAL A 686 -11.82 25.31 -7.54
CA VAL A 686 -12.15 26.13 -8.71
C VAL A 686 -10.96 26.97 -9.12
N THR A 687 -10.58 26.82 -10.38
CA THR A 687 -9.63 27.71 -11.06
C THR A 687 -10.43 28.78 -11.80
N PHE A 688 -10.16 30.03 -11.50
CA PHE A 688 -10.75 31.16 -12.20
C PHE A 688 -9.68 32.00 -12.88
N SER A 689 -9.79 32.15 -14.20
CA SER A 689 -8.86 33.00 -14.94
C SER A 689 -9.30 34.47 -14.91
N PHE A 690 -8.41 35.33 -14.45
CA PHE A 690 -8.58 36.78 -14.43
C PHE A 690 -8.26 37.45 -15.78
N ASN A 691 -8.02 36.70 -16.84
CA ASN A 691 -7.77 37.21 -18.17
C ASN A 691 -9.10 37.74 -18.77
N ASP A 692 -9.15 39.05 -19.09
CA ASP A 692 -10.32 39.70 -19.59
C ASP A 692 -10.84 39.08 -20.90
N ASN A 693 -10.01 38.50 -21.75
CA ASN A 693 -10.41 37.78 -22.96
C ASN A 693 -11.16 36.49 -22.62
N GLN A 694 -10.75 35.75 -21.59
CA GLN A 694 -11.44 34.55 -21.13
C GLN A 694 -12.75 34.89 -20.40
N ILE A 695 -12.77 35.96 -19.61
CA ILE A 695 -13.97 36.44 -18.92
C ILE A 695 -15.08 36.85 -19.93
N THR A 696 -14.70 37.40 -21.07
CA THR A 696 -15.66 37.81 -22.13
C THR A 696 -15.87 36.70 -23.18
N SER A 697 -15.23 35.56 -23.08
CA SER A 697 -15.40 34.44 -23.99
C SER A 697 -16.82 33.85 -23.95
N THR A 698 -17.26 33.39 -25.11
CA THR A 698 -18.53 32.64 -25.30
C THR A 698 -18.28 31.13 -25.54
N GLU A 699 -17.01 30.71 -25.53
CA GLU A 699 -16.62 29.33 -25.73
C GLU A 699 -16.13 28.75 -24.41
N ILE A 700 -16.63 27.55 -24.02
CA ILE A 700 -16.32 26.91 -22.72
C ILE A 700 -14.83 26.64 -22.59
N GLU A 701 -14.17 26.15 -23.65
CA GLU A 701 -12.73 25.82 -23.67
C GLU A 701 -11.86 27.08 -23.45
N ASN A 702 -12.37 28.23 -23.83
CA ASN A 702 -11.71 29.52 -23.67
C ASN A 702 -12.37 30.39 -22.60
N GLY A 703 -13.21 29.79 -21.76
CA GLY A 703 -13.89 30.45 -20.65
C GLY A 703 -13.00 30.67 -19.43
N PRO A 704 -13.45 31.45 -18.42
CA PRO A 704 -12.67 31.73 -17.23
C PRO A 704 -12.69 30.59 -16.18
N TRP A 705 -13.61 29.63 -16.30
CA TRP A 705 -13.87 28.62 -15.29
C TRP A 705 -13.23 27.28 -15.63
N GLY A 706 -12.64 26.66 -14.63
CA GLY A 706 -12.14 25.30 -14.66
C GLY A 706 -11.92 24.77 -13.24
N GLY A 707 -11.46 23.55 -13.11
CA GLY A 707 -11.13 23.01 -11.80
C GLY A 707 -11.14 21.49 -11.70
N SER A 708 -11.16 21.02 -10.46
CA SER A 708 -11.32 19.60 -10.11
C SER A 708 -12.34 19.46 -8.98
N ALA A 709 -13.04 18.32 -8.96
CA ALA A 709 -14.02 18.02 -7.93
C ALA A 709 -14.03 16.52 -7.64
N GLY A 710 -14.29 16.13 -6.40
CA GLY A 710 -14.73 14.78 -6.09
C GLY A 710 -16.21 14.60 -6.48
N ASN A 711 -16.76 13.43 -6.17
CA ASN A 711 -18.15 13.12 -6.47
C ASN A 711 -18.79 12.33 -5.31
N PRO A 712 -19.50 13.02 -4.40
CA PRO A 712 -20.14 12.38 -3.25
C PRO A 712 -21.34 11.49 -3.63
N GLU A 713 -21.79 11.54 -4.89
CA GLU A 713 -22.94 10.77 -5.39
C GLU A 713 -22.51 9.44 -6.07
N LEU A 714 -21.24 9.08 -6.00
CA LEU A 714 -20.74 7.81 -6.56
C LEU A 714 -21.47 6.62 -5.95
N ARG A 715 -21.89 5.70 -6.82
CA ARG A 715 -22.48 4.42 -6.43
C ARG A 715 -21.41 3.34 -6.48
N PRO A 716 -21.59 2.20 -5.77
CA PRO A 716 -20.63 1.11 -5.78
C PRO A 716 -20.26 0.63 -7.18
N LEU A 717 -19.00 0.23 -7.34
CA LEU A 717 -18.58 -0.59 -8.47
C LEU A 717 -19.36 -1.91 -8.40
N GLU A 718 -19.78 -2.44 -9.54
CA GLU A 718 -20.61 -3.63 -9.63
C GLU A 718 -20.10 -4.58 -10.69
N ALA A 719 -20.08 -5.90 -10.37
CA ALA A 719 -19.79 -6.93 -11.36
C ALA A 719 -20.65 -8.19 -11.14
N ASN A 720 -20.99 -8.86 -12.25
CA ASN A 720 -21.47 -10.24 -12.23
C ASN A 720 -20.27 -11.17 -12.40
N GLN A 721 -20.15 -12.15 -11.53
CA GLN A 721 -19.01 -13.03 -11.45
C GLN A 721 -19.39 -14.48 -11.76
N PHE A 722 -18.57 -15.15 -12.57
CA PHE A 722 -18.59 -16.57 -12.87
C PHE A 722 -17.24 -17.19 -12.58
N ASP A 723 -17.22 -18.29 -11.83
CA ASP A 723 -16.02 -19.04 -11.47
C ASP A 723 -16.22 -20.52 -11.69
N LEU A 724 -15.21 -21.19 -12.22
CA LEU A 724 -15.17 -22.64 -12.39
C LEU A 724 -13.77 -23.15 -12.04
N ALA A 725 -13.67 -24.07 -11.09
CA ALA A 725 -12.41 -24.67 -10.69
C ALA A 725 -12.46 -26.19 -10.73
N TYR A 726 -11.33 -26.81 -11.07
CA TYR A 726 -11.08 -28.23 -10.90
C TYR A 726 -9.86 -28.42 -10.02
N GLU A 727 -10.00 -29.25 -8.98
CA GLU A 727 -8.96 -29.55 -8.01
C GLU A 727 -8.80 -31.07 -7.89
N ASN A 728 -7.55 -31.53 -7.85
CA ASN A 728 -7.24 -32.95 -7.67
C ASN A 728 -6.17 -33.08 -6.57
N TYR A 729 -6.57 -33.65 -5.45
CA TYR A 729 -5.75 -33.92 -4.27
C TYR A 729 -5.33 -35.39 -4.29
N PHE A 730 -4.07 -35.67 -4.45
CA PHE A 730 -3.54 -37.02 -4.69
C PHE A 730 -2.49 -37.48 -3.66
N ALA A 731 -2.10 -36.61 -2.73
CA ALA A 731 -1.22 -36.92 -1.61
C ALA A 731 -1.44 -35.92 -0.46
N ASP A 732 -0.84 -36.19 0.70
CA ASP A 732 -0.98 -35.35 1.90
C ASP A 732 -0.64 -33.86 1.68
N THR A 733 0.34 -33.58 0.81
CA THR A 733 0.70 -32.20 0.38
C THR A 733 0.69 -32.08 -1.14
N GLY A 734 0.21 -33.10 -1.86
CA GLY A 734 0.20 -33.16 -3.32
C GLY A 734 -1.16 -32.83 -3.91
N TYR A 735 -1.22 -31.74 -4.70
CA TYR A 735 -2.43 -31.40 -5.44
C TYR A 735 -2.11 -30.61 -6.71
N VAL A 736 -3.08 -30.55 -7.59
CA VAL A 736 -3.11 -29.72 -8.79
C VAL A 736 -4.49 -29.07 -8.88
N ALA A 737 -4.54 -27.78 -9.17
CA ALA A 737 -5.78 -27.06 -9.40
C ALA A 737 -5.69 -26.15 -10.63
N VAL A 738 -6.83 -26.02 -11.33
CA VAL A 738 -7.02 -25.12 -12.47
C VAL A 738 -8.32 -24.37 -12.23
N SER A 739 -8.30 -23.05 -12.29
CA SER A 739 -9.51 -22.25 -12.22
C SER A 739 -9.62 -21.30 -13.42
N PHE A 740 -10.85 -21.00 -13.79
CA PHE A 740 -11.24 -19.98 -14.73
C PHE A 740 -12.20 -19.02 -14.04
N PHE A 741 -12.03 -17.73 -14.26
CA PHE A 741 -12.96 -16.73 -13.77
C PHE A 741 -13.30 -15.69 -14.85
N TYR A 742 -14.49 -15.12 -14.73
CA TYR A 742 -14.97 -14.02 -15.56
C TYR A 742 -15.79 -13.07 -14.70
N LYS A 743 -15.42 -11.78 -14.72
CA LYS A 743 -16.12 -10.70 -14.07
C LYS A 743 -16.63 -9.73 -15.13
N ASP A 744 -17.94 -9.62 -15.24
CA ASP A 744 -18.64 -8.71 -16.14
C ASP A 744 -18.95 -7.43 -15.36
N ILE A 745 -18.11 -6.40 -15.53
CA ILE A 745 -18.19 -5.14 -14.80
C ILE A 745 -19.37 -4.33 -15.36
N LYS A 746 -20.28 -3.93 -14.49
CA LYS A 746 -21.50 -3.18 -14.83
C LYS A 746 -21.44 -1.73 -14.39
N ASN A 747 -20.62 -1.44 -13.40
CA ASN A 747 -20.37 -0.08 -12.95
C ASN A 747 -18.91 0.02 -12.52
N TRP A 748 -18.16 0.91 -13.16
CA TRP A 748 -16.78 1.27 -12.84
C TRP A 748 -16.63 2.78 -12.74
N HIS A 749 -15.67 3.25 -11.95
CA HIS A 749 -15.37 4.66 -11.78
C HIS A 749 -14.19 5.08 -12.66
N ARG A 750 -14.33 6.26 -13.29
CA ARG A 750 -13.23 6.85 -14.06
C ARG A 750 -13.13 8.34 -13.85
N SER A 751 -11.91 8.82 -13.73
CA SER A 751 -11.60 10.25 -13.81
C SER A 751 -11.82 10.74 -15.25
N THR A 752 -12.58 11.81 -15.41
CA THR A 752 -12.89 12.40 -16.73
C THR A 752 -13.15 13.90 -16.59
N SER A 753 -13.13 14.61 -17.71
CA SER A 753 -13.47 16.03 -17.75
C SER A 753 -14.95 16.20 -18.14
N ILE A 754 -15.68 16.94 -17.33
CA ILE A 754 -17.08 17.26 -17.55
C ILE A 754 -17.28 18.78 -17.65
N VAL A 755 -18.38 19.21 -18.30
CA VAL A 755 -18.81 20.60 -18.26
C VAL A 755 -19.68 20.81 -17.03
N ALA A 756 -19.24 21.66 -16.12
CA ALA A 756 -19.96 22.01 -14.90
C ALA A 756 -20.48 23.43 -14.90
N ASP A 757 -21.54 23.67 -14.13
CA ASP A 757 -22.12 25.00 -13.90
C ASP A 757 -21.54 25.60 -12.61
N PHE A 758 -20.85 26.71 -12.72
CA PHE A 758 -20.22 27.44 -11.62
C PHE A 758 -21.10 28.58 -11.06
N THR A 759 -22.38 28.67 -11.43
CA THR A 759 -23.27 29.75 -10.98
C THR A 759 -23.37 29.81 -9.46
N GLU A 760 -23.42 28.66 -8.77
CA GLU A 760 -23.48 28.61 -7.31
C GLU A 760 -22.16 28.99 -6.63
N PHE A 761 -21.05 28.83 -7.33
CA PHE A 761 -19.72 29.18 -6.84
C PHE A 761 -19.27 30.62 -7.19
N TYR A 762 -20.13 31.36 -7.91
CA TYR A 762 -19.79 32.71 -8.31
C TYR A 762 -19.85 33.68 -7.14
N ILE A 763 -18.73 34.31 -6.83
CA ILE A 763 -18.58 35.37 -5.84
C ILE A 763 -18.27 36.66 -6.59
N PRO A 764 -19.20 37.63 -6.68
CA PRO A 764 -19.04 38.83 -7.52
C PRO A 764 -17.79 39.67 -7.22
N GLU A 765 -17.37 39.73 -5.94
CA GLU A 765 -16.21 40.50 -5.50
C GLU A 765 -14.87 39.79 -5.82
N VAL A 766 -14.92 38.50 -6.10
CA VAL A 766 -13.76 37.63 -6.40
C VAL A 766 -13.64 37.41 -7.90
N HIS A 767 -14.70 36.89 -8.52
CA HIS A 767 -14.73 36.38 -9.89
C HIS A 767 -15.13 37.45 -10.91
N GLN A 768 -14.24 38.41 -11.15
CA GLN A 768 -14.48 39.53 -12.08
C GLN A 768 -13.21 39.90 -12.85
N GLY A 769 -13.40 40.56 -14.01
CA GLY A 769 -12.32 41.10 -14.82
C GLY A 769 -11.59 42.29 -14.20
N SER A 770 -10.56 42.78 -14.86
CA SER A 770 -9.71 43.89 -14.39
C SER A 770 -10.48 45.22 -14.20
N GLU A 771 -11.56 45.41 -14.96
CA GLU A 771 -12.45 46.56 -14.86
C GLU A 771 -13.84 46.22 -14.22
N GLY A 772 -13.90 45.09 -13.49
CA GLY A 772 -15.14 44.62 -12.84
C GLY A 772 -16.13 43.93 -13.78
N GLN A 773 -15.67 43.44 -14.93
CA GLN A 773 -16.54 42.71 -15.86
C GLN A 773 -16.97 41.36 -15.23
N THR A 774 -18.27 41.07 -15.32
CA THR A 774 -18.84 39.79 -14.96
C THR A 774 -18.56 38.76 -16.06
N PRO A 775 -18.24 37.49 -15.73
CA PRO A 775 -18.07 36.43 -16.73
C PRO A 775 -19.30 36.28 -17.63
N VAL A 776 -19.05 36.08 -18.91
CA VAL A 776 -20.15 35.82 -19.88
C VAL A 776 -20.68 34.39 -19.72
N LEU A 777 -19.76 33.43 -19.47
CA LEU A 777 -20.10 32.05 -19.18
C LEU A 777 -19.91 31.75 -17.70
N PHE A 778 -20.83 30.94 -17.16
CA PHE A 778 -20.76 30.35 -15.83
C PHE A 778 -20.55 28.82 -15.92
N THR A 779 -20.12 28.33 -17.08
CA THR A 779 -19.77 26.92 -17.32
C THR A 779 -18.31 26.81 -17.65
N GLY A 780 -17.70 25.69 -17.24
CA GLY A 780 -16.30 25.41 -17.47
C GLY A 780 -16.02 23.92 -17.42
N GLN A 781 -14.79 23.53 -17.68
CA GLN A 781 -14.36 22.14 -17.62
C GLN A 781 -13.86 21.80 -16.21
N VAL A 782 -14.35 20.67 -15.66
CA VAL A 782 -13.97 20.15 -14.35
C VAL A 782 -13.52 18.70 -14.49
N GLY A 783 -12.34 18.41 -14.00
CA GLY A 783 -11.91 17.03 -13.76
C GLY A 783 -12.69 16.44 -12.59
N SER A 784 -13.39 15.32 -12.79
CA SER A 784 -14.14 14.64 -11.73
C SER A 784 -14.18 13.14 -11.98
N VAL A 785 -14.53 12.38 -10.95
CA VAL A 785 -14.74 10.94 -11.05
C VAL A 785 -16.21 10.66 -11.32
N LEU A 786 -16.50 9.88 -12.35
CA LEU A 786 -17.86 9.44 -12.70
C LEU A 786 -17.96 7.92 -12.62
N ASP A 787 -19.15 7.45 -12.29
CA ASP A 787 -19.57 6.05 -12.36
C ASP A 787 -20.27 5.71 -13.70
N GLY A 788 -20.59 4.44 -13.93
CA GLY A 788 -21.39 3.99 -15.07
C GLY A 788 -20.58 3.45 -16.25
N PHE A 789 -19.27 3.23 -16.09
CA PHE A 789 -18.45 2.61 -17.12
C PHE A 789 -18.54 1.07 -17.02
N GLU A 790 -18.63 0.40 -18.17
CA GLU A 790 -18.65 -1.08 -18.26
C GLU A 790 -17.26 -1.60 -18.60
N GLY A 791 -17.05 -2.92 -18.37
CA GLY A 791 -15.80 -3.56 -18.69
C GLY A 791 -15.82 -5.05 -18.33
N PHE A 792 -14.65 -5.66 -18.35
CA PHE A 792 -14.50 -7.05 -17.91
C PHE A 792 -13.11 -7.33 -17.34
N VAL A 793 -13.05 -8.39 -16.50
CA VAL A 793 -11.80 -9.08 -16.16
C VAL A 793 -12.04 -10.57 -16.30
N ARG A 794 -11.10 -11.28 -16.91
CA ARG A 794 -11.12 -12.74 -17.04
C ARG A 794 -9.73 -13.32 -16.87
N GLY A 795 -9.66 -14.58 -16.49
CA GLY A 795 -8.36 -15.22 -16.37
C GLY A 795 -8.41 -16.70 -16.07
N TYR A 796 -7.21 -17.28 -16.09
CA TYR A 796 -6.94 -18.64 -15.70
C TYR A 796 -5.90 -18.66 -14.59
N GLU A 797 -6.15 -19.45 -13.55
CA GLU A 797 -5.22 -19.69 -12.46
C GLU A 797 -4.83 -21.16 -12.48
N LEU A 798 -3.54 -21.44 -12.45
CA LEU A 798 -2.95 -22.77 -12.37
C LEU A 798 -2.15 -22.85 -11.10
N GLN A 799 -2.27 -23.92 -10.35
CA GLN A 799 -1.43 -24.17 -9.18
C GLN A 799 -1.21 -25.63 -8.94
N GLY A 800 -0.12 -25.94 -8.25
CA GLY A 800 0.16 -27.29 -7.84
C GLY A 800 1.21 -27.39 -6.77
N SER A 801 1.08 -28.41 -5.94
CA SER A 801 2.08 -28.83 -4.95
C SER A 801 2.47 -30.26 -5.23
N LEU A 802 3.76 -30.52 -5.33
CA LEU A 802 4.29 -31.84 -5.64
C LEU A 802 5.36 -32.21 -4.62
N PRO A 803 5.10 -33.13 -3.68
CA PRO A 803 6.11 -33.76 -2.86
C PRO A 803 6.92 -34.74 -3.70
N PHE A 804 8.26 -34.68 -3.63
CA PHE A 804 9.12 -35.44 -4.54
C PHE A 804 9.32 -36.92 -4.10
N ASP A 805 8.95 -37.29 -2.89
CA ASP A 805 8.87 -38.67 -2.45
C ASP A 805 7.93 -39.51 -3.34
N MET A 806 6.90 -38.93 -3.92
CA MET A 806 6.05 -39.56 -4.93
C MET A 806 6.80 -39.95 -6.21
N ILE A 807 7.91 -39.27 -6.52
CA ILE A 807 8.75 -39.57 -7.69
C ILE A 807 9.71 -40.70 -7.31
N HIS A 808 10.34 -40.60 -6.13
CA HIS A 808 11.29 -41.57 -5.62
C HIS A 808 11.53 -41.36 -4.11
N ASP A 809 11.52 -42.44 -3.31
CA ASP A 809 11.69 -42.40 -1.85
C ASP A 809 12.98 -41.65 -1.38
N SER A 810 14.06 -41.65 -2.18
CA SER A 810 15.29 -40.90 -1.84
C SER A 810 15.16 -39.38 -1.96
N LEU A 811 14.07 -38.90 -2.44
CA LEU A 811 13.73 -37.46 -2.54
C LEU A 811 12.77 -37.02 -1.43
N GLU A 812 12.62 -37.87 -0.40
CA GLU A 812 11.85 -37.53 0.80
C GLU A 812 12.33 -36.20 1.39
N GLY A 813 11.36 -35.34 1.78
CA GLY A 813 11.61 -34.00 2.30
C GLY A 813 11.65 -32.91 1.22
N PHE A 814 11.92 -33.25 -0.05
CA PHE A 814 11.86 -32.26 -1.13
C PHE A 814 10.43 -32.06 -1.63
N GLY A 815 10.13 -30.82 -2.00
CA GLY A 815 8.85 -30.48 -2.65
C GLY A 815 8.92 -29.19 -3.46
N LEU A 816 7.90 -29.03 -4.29
CA LEU A 816 7.71 -27.86 -5.14
C LEU A 816 6.26 -27.39 -5.04
N PHE A 817 6.08 -26.13 -4.74
CA PHE A 817 4.80 -25.44 -4.91
C PHE A 817 4.97 -24.42 -6.03
N ALA A 818 4.00 -24.34 -6.96
CA ALA A 818 4.06 -23.38 -8.05
C ALA A 818 2.65 -22.90 -8.43
N SER A 819 2.55 -21.65 -8.84
CA SER A 819 1.34 -21.07 -9.41
C SER A 819 1.66 -20.19 -10.63
N ALA A 820 0.67 -20.08 -11.52
CA ALA A 820 0.70 -19.19 -12.67
C ALA A 820 -0.70 -18.63 -12.90
N THR A 821 -0.77 -17.33 -13.17
CA THR A 821 -2.04 -16.63 -13.44
C THR A 821 -1.90 -15.85 -14.74
N PHE A 822 -2.92 -15.96 -15.58
CA PHE A 822 -3.04 -15.26 -16.86
C PHE A 822 -4.33 -14.47 -16.84
N MET A 823 -4.26 -13.17 -17.00
CA MET A 823 -5.41 -12.27 -16.89
C MET A 823 -5.48 -11.32 -18.07
N ASP A 824 -6.71 -10.93 -18.41
CA ASP A 824 -7.03 -9.92 -19.41
C ASP A 824 -8.23 -9.11 -18.89
N GLY A 825 -8.16 -7.79 -19.00
CA GLY A 825 -9.23 -6.92 -18.51
C GLY A 825 -9.07 -5.48 -18.97
N GLU A 826 -10.21 -4.88 -19.26
CA GLU A 826 -10.32 -3.50 -19.72
C GLU A 826 -11.61 -2.86 -19.26
N VAL A 827 -11.61 -1.55 -19.20
CA VAL A 827 -12.79 -0.71 -18.93
C VAL A 827 -12.97 0.25 -20.09
N ASP A 828 -14.21 0.44 -20.49
CA ASP A 828 -14.61 1.31 -21.60
C ASP A 828 -14.02 2.71 -21.48
N ALA A 829 -13.66 3.27 -22.62
CA ALA A 829 -13.12 4.61 -22.69
C ALA A 829 -14.16 5.69 -22.32
N ALA A 830 -13.77 6.62 -21.47
CA ALA A 830 -14.55 7.85 -21.30
C ALA A 830 -14.47 8.72 -22.58
N PRO A 831 -15.44 9.61 -22.83
CA PRO A 831 -15.41 10.46 -24.01
C PRO A 831 -14.09 11.23 -24.16
N GLY A 832 -13.40 11.01 -25.27
CA GLY A 832 -12.10 11.63 -25.57
C GLY A 832 -10.88 10.94 -24.95
N GLN A 833 -11.05 9.80 -24.31
CA GLN A 833 -9.99 8.98 -23.73
C GLN A 833 -9.87 7.63 -24.45
N THR A 834 -8.82 6.88 -24.19
CA THR A 834 -8.63 5.50 -24.62
C THR A 834 -9.12 4.54 -23.54
N GLU A 835 -9.43 3.29 -23.92
CA GLU A 835 -9.62 2.19 -22.97
C GLU A 835 -8.45 2.12 -22.00
N THR A 836 -8.72 1.78 -20.73
CA THR A 836 -7.72 1.78 -19.67
C THR A 836 -7.62 0.41 -19.03
N ARG A 837 -6.42 0.01 -18.68
CA ARG A 837 -6.18 -1.16 -17.83
C ARG A 837 -6.73 -0.89 -16.43
N ILE A 838 -7.12 -1.95 -15.76
CA ILE A 838 -7.56 -1.89 -14.36
C ILE A 838 -6.34 -1.75 -13.45
N PRO A 839 -6.36 -0.83 -12.45
CA PRO A 839 -5.25 -0.69 -11.49
C PRO A 839 -5.01 -1.98 -10.71
N GLY A 840 -3.75 -2.43 -10.66
CA GLY A 840 -3.33 -3.70 -10.05
C GLY A 840 -3.30 -4.89 -11.00
N LEU A 841 -3.86 -4.79 -12.22
CA LEU A 841 -3.91 -5.89 -13.19
C LEU A 841 -2.57 -6.06 -13.90
N SER A 842 -1.97 -7.26 -13.74
CA SER A 842 -0.84 -7.76 -14.54
C SER A 842 -1.33 -8.90 -15.43
N GLU A 843 -0.95 -8.91 -16.70
CA GLU A 843 -1.41 -9.93 -17.65
C GLU A 843 -0.90 -11.32 -17.27
N GLU A 844 0.32 -11.38 -16.72
CA GLU A 844 0.94 -12.63 -16.29
C GLU A 844 1.57 -12.48 -14.89
N SER A 845 1.36 -13.46 -14.04
CA SER A 845 2.08 -13.58 -12.77
C SER A 845 2.42 -15.04 -12.47
N TYR A 846 3.58 -15.25 -11.83
CA TYR A 846 4.12 -16.56 -11.52
C TYR A 846 4.67 -16.57 -10.11
N SER A 847 4.45 -17.67 -9.38
CA SER A 847 5.11 -17.95 -8.11
C SER A 847 5.63 -19.37 -8.10
N MET A 848 6.83 -19.57 -7.56
CA MET A 848 7.43 -20.90 -7.42
C MET A 848 8.20 -20.96 -6.11
N THR A 849 7.94 -21.98 -5.30
CA THR A 849 8.66 -22.27 -4.06
C THR A 849 9.18 -23.69 -4.09
N PHE A 850 10.48 -23.84 -4.14
CA PHE A 850 11.16 -25.11 -3.92
C PHE A 850 11.56 -25.21 -2.46
N PHE A 851 11.30 -26.34 -1.81
CA PHE A 851 11.63 -26.56 -0.41
C PHE A 851 12.22 -27.94 -0.14
N TYR A 852 12.95 -28.02 0.96
CA TYR A 852 13.45 -29.26 1.57
C TYR A 852 13.26 -29.18 3.07
N GLU A 853 12.68 -30.21 3.66
CA GLU A 853 12.48 -30.35 5.10
C GLU A 853 12.67 -31.80 5.52
N ASN A 854 13.73 -32.07 6.27
CA ASN A 854 14.00 -33.41 6.82
C ASN A 854 15.00 -33.35 7.97
N ALA A 855 14.77 -34.12 9.05
CA ALA A 855 15.64 -34.27 10.20
C ALA A 855 16.06 -32.90 10.83
N GLY A 856 15.09 -31.99 10.96
CA GLY A 856 15.28 -30.64 11.49
C GLY A 856 15.94 -29.66 10.52
N PHE A 857 16.49 -30.07 9.40
CA PHE A 857 17.06 -29.19 8.39
C PHE A 857 15.98 -28.68 7.44
N GLU A 858 15.97 -27.37 7.20
CA GLU A 858 15.04 -26.69 6.31
C GLU A 858 15.77 -25.86 5.28
N PHE A 859 15.26 -25.87 4.05
CA PHE A 859 15.68 -24.99 2.98
C PHE A 859 14.46 -24.57 2.16
N ARG A 860 14.38 -23.31 1.80
CA ARG A 860 13.34 -22.75 0.91
C ARG A 860 13.98 -21.78 -0.07
N LEU A 861 13.58 -21.88 -1.33
CA LEU A 861 13.90 -20.93 -2.38
C LEU A 861 12.59 -20.56 -3.06
N ALA A 862 12.21 -19.29 -2.98
CA ALA A 862 10.98 -18.78 -3.56
C ALA A 862 11.30 -17.73 -4.63
N ALA A 863 10.54 -17.75 -5.72
CA ALA A 863 10.60 -16.74 -6.76
C ALA A 863 9.19 -16.32 -7.13
N THR A 864 8.95 -15.02 -7.18
CA THR A 864 7.72 -14.41 -7.69
C THR A 864 8.05 -13.51 -8.85
N LYS A 865 7.25 -13.58 -9.90
CA LYS A 865 7.34 -12.71 -11.07
C LYS A 865 5.96 -12.17 -11.42
N ARG A 866 5.89 -10.89 -11.72
CA ARG A 866 4.69 -10.28 -12.32
C ARG A 866 5.09 -9.39 -13.49
N ASP A 867 4.15 -9.25 -14.42
CA ASP A 867 4.29 -8.32 -15.55
C ASP A 867 3.94 -6.89 -15.12
N GLN A 868 4.15 -5.97 -16.06
CA GLN A 868 3.80 -4.57 -15.94
C GLN A 868 2.35 -4.36 -15.45
N TYR A 869 2.16 -3.41 -14.54
CA TYR A 869 0.86 -3.05 -13.98
C TYR A 869 0.74 -1.56 -13.69
N LEU A 870 -0.51 -1.09 -13.62
CA LEU A 870 -0.85 0.26 -13.18
C LEU A 870 -1.01 0.25 -11.64
N THR A 871 -0.43 1.22 -10.96
CA THR A 871 -0.57 1.44 -9.52
C THR A 871 -0.69 2.92 -9.20
N GLU A 872 -0.91 3.26 -7.95
CA GLU A 872 -0.90 4.63 -7.45
C GLU A 872 0.23 4.79 -6.43
N GLU A 873 0.97 5.88 -6.54
CA GLU A 873 2.05 6.22 -5.62
C GLU A 873 1.92 7.65 -5.11
N ARG A 874 2.48 7.92 -3.93
CA ARG A 874 2.57 9.29 -3.43
C ARG A 874 3.78 9.99 -4.04
N GLY A 875 3.50 11.07 -4.75
CA GLY A 875 4.51 11.99 -5.25
C GLY A 875 5.22 12.75 -4.11
N VAL A 876 6.18 13.57 -4.46
CA VAL A 876 6.97 14.38 -3.51
C VAL A 876 6.07 15.28 -2.65
N SER A 877 5.00 15.81 -3.22
CA SER A 877 4.01 16.66 -2.54
C SER A 877 2.92 15.87 -1.79
N LEU A 878 3.09 14.57 -1.56
CA LEU A 878 2.09 13.65 -1.00
C LEU A 878 0.81 13.46 -1.84
N ALA A 879 0.72 14.05 -3.04
CA ALA A 879 -0.38 13.80 -3.96
C ALA A 879 -0.31 12.35 -4.49
N LEU A 880 -1.45 11.68 -4.61
CA LEU A 880 -1.55 10.39 -5.29
C LEU A 880 -1.41 10.59 -6.80
N VAL A 881 -0.56 9.80 -7.44
CA VAL A 881 -0.30 9.82 -8.88
C VAL A 881 -0.36 8.40 -9.44
N ASP A 882 -0.92 8.27 -10.64
CA ASP A 882 -0.89 7.01 -11.36
C ASP A 882 0.54 6.71 -11.85
N ALA A 883 1.00 5.49 -11.60
CA ALA A 883 2.31 5.01 -11.98
C ALA A 883 2.22 3.67 -12.70
N THR A 884 3.01 3.50 -13.75
CA THR A 884 3.12 2.21 -14.46
C THR A 884 4.45 1.56 -14.10
N LYS A 885 4.41 0.50 -13.29
CA LYS A 885 5.57 -0.29 -12.95
C LYS A 885 5.83 -1.38 -13.99
N GLN A 886 7.11 -1.59 -14.33
CA GLN A 886 7.50 -2.55 -15.36
C GLN A 886 7.32 -4.01 -14.93
N GLY A 887 7.10 -4.23 -13.61
CA GLY A 887 7.11 -5.56 -13.04
C GLY A 887 8.54 -6.06 -12.82
N GLY A 888 8.70 -7.25 -12.22
CA GLY A 888 10.01 -7.77 -11.89
C GLY A 888 9.98 -9.20 -11.36
N THR A 889 11.16 -9.72 -11.01
CA THR A 889 11.34 -11.05 -10.44
C THR A 889 12.04 -10.96 -9.11
N LEU A 890 11.31 -11.19 -8.01
CA LEU A 890 11.86 -11.29 -6.68
C LEU A 890 12.25 -12.72 -6.36
N VAL A 891 13.43 -12.91 -5.79
CA VAL A 891 13.92 -14.21 -5.36
C VAL A 891 14.33 -14.13 -3.89
N ASP A 892 13.75 -15.01 -3.07
CA ASP A 892 14.05 -15.13 -1.65
C ASP A 892 14.57 -16.53 -1.33
N ALA A 893 15.48 -16.62 -0.37
CA ALA A 893 15.99 -17.90 0.10
C ALA A 893 16.03 -17.94 1.63
N GLN A 894 15.77 -19.13 2.18
CA GLN A 894 15.86 -19.40 3.61
C GLN A 894 16.55 -20.74 3.83
N ILE A 895 17.39 -20.80 4.85
CA ILE A 895 17.94 -22.03 5.41
C ILE A 895 17.71 -22.02 6.91
N GLY A 896 17.31 -23.15 7.48
CA GLY A 896 17.02 -23.27 8.90
C GLY A 896 17.42 -24.63 9.47
N TYR A 897 17.49 -24.67 10.79
CA TYR A 897 17.66 -25.90 11.54
C TYR A 897 16.84 -25.88 12.82
N ASP A 898 15.95 -26.88 12.98
CA ASP A 898 15.20 -27.13 14.21
C ASP A 898 16.00 -28.12 15.08
N PHE A 899 16.46 -27.64 16.24
CA PHE A 899 17.27 -28.41 17.16
C PHE A 899 16.49 -29.46 17.95
N SER A 900 15.17 -29.49 17.89
CA SER A 900 14.35 -30.57 18.48
C SER A 900 14.73 -31.93 17.91
N GLU A 901 15.13 -31.98 16.63
CA GLU A 901 15.60 -33.19 15.97
C GLU A 901 17.11 -33.51 16.23
N SER A 902 17.82 -32.63 16.93
CA SER A 902 19.27 -32.78 17.13
C SER A 902 19.65 -33.81 18.20
N GLY A 903 18.69 -34.21 19.06
CA GLY A 903 18.93 -35.03 20.24
C GLY A 903 19.72 -34.32 21.37
N ILE A 904 19.85 -33.00 21.30
CA ILE A 904 20.48 -32.15 22.31
C ILE A 904 19.41 -31.53 23.20
N GLU A 905 19.11 -32.19 24.33
CA GLU A 905 18.01 -31.86 25.23
C GLU A 905 17.90 -30.37 25.63
N TYR A 906 19.01 -29.65 25.81
CA TYR A 906 18.97 -28.22 26.19
C TYR A 906 18.78 -27.26 24.99
N LEU A 907 18.72 -27.76 23.78
CA LEU A 907 18.37 -27.01 22.56
C LEU A 907 17.01 -27.42 21.99
N GLU A 908 16.33 -28.37 22.61
CA GLU A 908 14.98 -28.76 22.23
C GLU A 908 14.05 -27.52 22.22
N GLY A 909 13.27 -27.35 21.16
CA GLY A 909 12.44 -26.17 20.94
C GLY A 909 13.17 -24.96 20.33
N LEU A 910 14.51 -24.99 20.15
CA LEU A 910 15.23 -23.94 19.45
C LEU A 910 15.25 -24.18 17.94
N ARG A 911 14.84 -23.21 17.17
CA ARG A 911 15.02 -23.14 15.71
C ARG A 911 15.82 -21.92 15.33
N VAL A 912 16.77 -22.06 14.42
CA VAL A 912 17.61 -20.97 13.90
C VAL A 912 17.43 -20.89 12.40
N THR A 913 17.22 -19.69 11.87
CA THR A 913 17.00 -19.44 10.43
C THR A 913 17.93 -18.35 9.93
N LEU A 914 18.40 -18.48 8.72
CA LEU A 914 19.05 -17.43 7.94
C LEU A 914 18.24 -17.25 6.66
N GLN A 915 17.77 -16.02 6.43
CA GLN A 915 16.97 -15.65 5.25
C GLN A 915 17.65 -14.53 4.48
N ALA A 916 17.49 -14.54 3.18
CA ALA A 916 17.86 -13.45 2.29
C ALA A 916 16.67 -13.11 1.41
N GLN A 917 16.26 -11.86 1.41
CA GLN A 917 15.17 -11.31 0.60
C GLN A 917 15.73 -10.48 -0.55
N ASN A 918 15.06 -10.52 -1.70
CA ASN A 918 15.50 -9.84 -2.91
C ASN A 918 16.95 -10.19 -3.31
N LEU A 919 17.25 -11.48 -3.39
CA LEU A 919 18.59 -11.99 -3.77
C LEU A 919 19.05 -11.54 -5.16
N THR A 920 18.12 -11.20 -6.03
CA THR A 920 18.38 -10.73 -7.40
C THR A 920 18.65 -9.23 -7.46
N ASP A 921 18.49 -8.54 -6.33
CA ASP A 921 18.58 -7.07 -6.25
C ASP A 921 17.72 -6.39 -7.33
N GLU A 922 16.44 -6.78 -7.36
CA GLU A 922 15.50 -6.34 -8.37
C GLU A 922 15.17 -4.87 -8.22
N ASP A 923 15.34 -4.12 -9.29
CA ASP A 923 15.04 -2.69 -9.36
C ASP A 923 13.55 -2.45 -9.65
N ASP A 924 13.02 -1.35 -9.16
CA ASP A 924 11.68 -0.85 -9.51
C ASP A 924 11.80 0.26 -10.55
N ILE A 925 11.40 -0.05 -11.78
CA ILE A 925 11.60 0.83 -12.94
C ILE A 925 10.25 1.23 -13.52
N GLN A 926 10.13 2.53 -13.83
CA GLN A 926 9.05 3.08 -14.62
C GLN A 926 9.63 3.80 -15.83
N ALA A 927 9.03 3.57 -16.99
CA ALA A 927 9.45 4.20 -18.24
C ALA A 927 8.24 4.69 -19.04
N SER A 928 8.38 5.85 -19.68
CA SER A 928 7.30 6.49 -20.44
C SER A 928 7.22 6.10 -21.90
N ALA A 929 8.20 5.34 -22.43
CA ALA A 929 8.26 4.95 -23.83
C ALA A 929 8.96 3.60 -24.03
N ALA A 930 8.97 3.14 -25.31
CA ALA A 930 9.60 1.90 -25.71
C ALA A 930 11.15 1.91 -25.60
N ASP A 931 11.80 3.08 -25.59
CA ASP A 931 13.23 3.18 -25.26
C ASP A 931 13.39 3.09 -23.74
N GLY A 932 14.01 2.02 -23.27
CA GLY A 932 14.19 1.74 -21.84
C GLY A 932 15.05 2.78 -21.09
N ARG A 933 15.63 3.78 -21.77
CA ARG A 933 16.33 4.92 -21.16
C ARG A 933 15.42 6.12 -20.93
N GLN A 934 14.17 6.11 -21.42
CA GLN A 934 13.19 7.16 -21.17
C GLN A 934 12.51 6.91 -19.81
N ILE A 935 13.32 6.85 -18.76
CA ILE A 935 12.95 6.52 -17.38
C ILE A 935 12.21 7.69 -16.76
N THR A 936 11.06 7.43 -16.17
CA THR A 936 10.34 8.38 -15.32
C THR A 936 10.66 8.17 -13.85
N GLN A 937 10.93 6.93 -13.44
CA GLN A 937 11.36 6.60 -12.09
C GLN A 937 12.25 5.36 -12.08
N PHE A 938 13.25 5.36 -11.24
CA PHE A 938 14.12 4.23 -10.92
C PHE A 938 14.34 4.19 -9.41
N GLN A 939 14.19 3.02 -8.81
CA GLN A 939 14.43 2.79 -7.39
C GLN A 939 15.10 1.43 -7.21
N THR A 940 16.13 1.38 -6.34
CA THR A 940 16.75 0.13 -5.90
C THR A 940 16.80 0.09 -4.39
N TYR A 941 16.63 -1.08 -3.80
CA TYR A 941 16.48 -1.27 -2.34
C TYR A 941 17.51 -2.21 -1.72
N GLY A 942 18.31 -2.89 -2.53
CA GLY A 942 19.27 -3.87 -2.07
C GLY A 942 18.65 -5.19 -1.60
N THR A 943 19.51 -6.07 -1.11
CA THR A 943 19.16 -7.36 -0.50
C THR A 943 19.08 -7.22 1.02
N ASN A 944 18.04 -7.79 1.65
CA ASN A 944 17.96 -7.89 3.11
C ASN A 944 18.36 -9.27 3.60
N TYR A 945 19.22 -9.33 4.62
CA TYR A 945 19.60 -10.55 5.33
C TYR A 945 19.00 -10.58 6.72
N LEU A 946 18.38 -11.71 7.10
CA LEU A 946 17.71 -11.86 8.39
C LEU A 946 18.25 -13.12 9.10
N LEU A 947 18.68 -12.96 10.35
CA LEU A 947 19.07 -14.06 11.22
C LEU A 947 18.02 -14.21 12.33
N GLY A 948 17.24 -15.29 12.26
CA GLY A 948 16.13 -15.56 13.15
C GLY A 948 16.42 -16.65 14.18
N PHE A 949 15.84 -16.46 15.36
CA PHE A 949 15.83 -17.42 16.46
C PHE A 949 14.40 -17.56 16.95
N ASN A 950 13.90 -18.78 17.02
CA ASN A 950 12.61 -19.10 17.61
C ASN A 950 12.85 -20.12 18.72
N TYR A 951 12.29 -19.90 19.90
CA TYR A 951 12.39 -20.83 21.02
C TYR A 951 10.99 -21.11 21.58
N LYS A 952 10.55 -22.35 21.48
CA LYS A 952 9.30 -22.87 22.00
C LYS A 952 9.57 -23.63 23.30
N PHE A 953 8.92 -23.21 24.41
CA PHE A 953 9.08 -23.78 25.76
C PHE A 953 8.09 -24.91 26.01
#